data_7306ffcd5dbb9b14963c31ae0bf8e9c6
#
_entry.id   7306ffcd5dbb9b14963c31ae0bf8e9c6
#
_cell.length_a   1.000
_cell.length_b   1.000
_cell.length_c   1.000
_cell.angle_alpha   90.00
_cell.angle_beta   90.00
_cell.angle_gamma   90.00
#
_symmetry.space_group_name_H-M   'P 1'
#
loop_
_entity.id
_entity.type
_entity.pdbx_description
1 polymer ?
#
loop_
_entity_poly.entity_id
_entity_poly.type
_entity_poly.pdbx_seq_one_letter_code
_entity_poly.pdbx_strand_id
1 'polypeptide(L)'
;MKRLEVLFFLVVVSLFSCKNSSDEHNNIIHKIKKSPHDFMFMQRAYPSGELKTDAYSKAVQWKKERIYRSTNANVLWEFAGPTNIGGRITDIEIPVDKAETYYVGAASGGIFKTTDGGDNWLPIFDEQEMLSIGDIEISKNNTDIIWLGTGEVNAGGGSLAYDGNGMFKSDDGGLTWESRGLPDVGSISKVLIDPVNEQTIFVGAMGPLFKKNNQRGVYRSTNDGQDWEQVLLVSDSTGIIDMSIHPNNGNIIYAASWERIRRPNNRQYGGETSRIYRSQDGGDTWEELTNGLPSDPNDKGRISIDISQSNPEVLYAFYTDKIGNVEGTFKTTDGGDSWAEVNSISNGTSYHWWFGGVFVDPTDENIVYNSGFVMEKTLDGGTTWGSTFSNVHVDQHAVAFNTQVPGEVLIGNDGGLYKSSTNGDTYQKDNTLPITQFYRFYVDPQNENKVYGGTQDNNTIRTTSAGIDDWQPIFGGDGFQPLVQSDNTNIIYALSQRGNLGKSINDGVSFNGALNGIPSSDVNNWDTAITFDPADSQTLYYGTQRIYKTTNGAGNWGVISPDLSNGPHSGNLAYGTVTSIDVSPLDSNLIYAGTDDGNVWVTQDSGTNWTLVSDTLPNLWVTKVLASSSDVSQVYVTYSGYRYGEEHGHVFKSEDYGTTWSDISNNLPDIPVNDILKDNYGNLFLGTDIGVLASADEGENWEPLGVNMPSVVVNDLHIHENSEYLYVATYGRSSYKLDISNNILSTSFTTLASAITLYPNPASDYVNLSFIEAGEDYKIEIYDALGKKVLEKNNVSSSSDGRIYLNGISAGIYYINVYSDTDQTTKKLVVN
;
A
#
# COMPACT_ATOMS: atom_id res chain seq x y z
N MET A 1 58.39 10.77 -41.98
CA MET A 1 57.93 9.55 -41.21
C MET A 1 57.45 9.83 -39.79
N LYS A 2 57.95 10.82 -39.07
CA LYS A 2 57.46 11.08 -37.66
C LYS A 2 56.09 11.77 -37.55
N ARG A 3 55.52 12.34 -38.57
CA ARG A 3 54.16 12.95 -38.53
C ARG A 3 53.03 12.00 -38.89
N LEU A 4 53.29 10.85 -39.48
CA LEU A 4 52.27 9.87 -39.82
C LEU A 4 51.94 8.92 -38.64
N GLU A 5 52.91 8.66 -37.75
CA GLU A 5 52.74 7.81 -36.56
C GLU A 5 51.90 8.47 -35.46
N VAL A 6 51.99 9.82 -35.36
CA VAL A 6 51.16 10.59 -34.37
C VAL A 6 49.71 10.67 -34.81
N LEU A 7 49.43 10.65 -36.11
CA LEU A 7 48.04 10.68 -36.62
C LEU A 7 47.36 9.30 -36.47
N PHE A 8 48.15 8.22 -36.60
CA PHE A 8 47.64 6.84 -36.41
C PHE A 8 47.35 6.54 -34.92
N PHE A 9 48.12 7.10 -33.99
CA PHE A 9 47.89 6.94 -32.56
C PHE A 9 46.67 7.72 -32.06
N LEU A 10 46.39 8.91 -32.65
CA LEU A 10 45.17 9.71 -32.32
C LEU A 10 43.88 9.09 -32.87
N VAL A 11 43.93 8.42 -34.02
CA VAL A 11 42.76 7.72 -34.59
C VAL A 11 42.46 6.39 -33.86
N VAL A 12 43.49 5.70 -33.35
CA VAL A 12 43.29 4.48 -32.58
C VAL A 12 42.73 4.78 -31.18
N VAL A 13 43.12 5.89 -30.54
CA VAL A 13 42.59 6.32 -29.21
C VAL A 13 41.14 6.82 -29.34
N SER A 14 40.75 7.46 -30.48
CA SER A 14 39.36 7.88 -30.70
C SER A 14 38.41 6.72 -31.04
N LEU A 15 38.91 5.59 -31.53
CA LEU A 15 38.10 4.42 -31.84
C LEU A 15 37.86 3.51 -30.57
N PHE A 16 38.74 3.59 -29.59
CA PHE A 16 38.52 2.88 -28.29
C PHE A 16 37.63 3.63 -27.33
N SER A 17 37.48 4.96 -27.46
CA SER A 17 36.61 5.77 -26.64
C SER A 17 35.11 5.63 -26.96
N CYS A 18 34.77 5.18 -28.18
CA CYS A 18 33.35 5.03 -28.56
C CYS A 18 32.74 3.66 -28.30
N LYS A 19 33.55 2.67 -27.88
CA LYS A 19 33.01 1.32 -27.59
C LYS A 19 32.56 1.07 -26.15
N ASN A 20 33.05 1.85 -25.19
CA ASN A 20 32.69 1.66 -23.80
C ASN A 20 31.43 2.42 -23.35
N SER A 21 30.97 3.44 -24.12
CA SER A 21 29.77 4.19 -23.74
C SER A 21 28.46 3.52 -24.15
N SER A 22 28.48 2.66 -25.17
CA SER A 22 27.25 1.97 -25.63
C SER A 22 26.91 0.72 -24.80
N ASP A 23 27.93 0.03 -24.26
CA ASP A 23 27.68 -1.17 -23.44
C ASP A 23 27.28 -0.84 -22.00
N GLU A 24 27.80 0.26 -21.42
CA GLU A 24 27.32 0.72 -20.12
C GLU A 24 25.88 1.30 -20.19
N HIS A 25 25.57 2.01 -21.27
CA HIS A 25 24.23 2.57 -21.46
C HIS A 25 23.17 1.48 -21.69
N ASN A 26 23.51 0.44 -22.49
CA ASN A 26 22.63 -0.71 -22.68
C ASN A 26 22.50 -1.59 -21.41
N ASN A 27 23.56 -1.73 -20.60
CA ASN A 27 23.49 -2.42 -19.34
C ASN A 27 22.63 -1.67 -18.29
N ILE A 28 22.66 -0.33 -18.29
CA ILE A 28 21.84 0.50 -17.42
C ILE A 28 20.36 0.38 -17.80
N ILE A 29 20.04 0.46 -19.08
CA ILE A 29 18.66 0.33 -19.58
C ILE A 29 18.07 -1.07 -19.30
N HIS A 30 18.86 -2.14 -19.42
CA HIS A 30 18.41 -3.49 -19.04
C HIS A 30 18.22 -3.66 -17.54
N LYS A 31 19.03 -3.02 -16.68
CA LYS A 31 18.87 -3.02 -15.23
C LYS A 31 17.62 -2.24 -14.80
N ILE A 32 17.33 -1.12 -15.45
CA ILE A 32 16.16 -0.28 -15.16
C ILE A 32 14.84 -1.03 -15.43
N LYS A 33 14.76 -1.86 -16.47
CA LYS A 33 13.56 -2.64 -16.82
C LYS A 33 13.20 -3.73 -15.81
N LYS A 34 14.13 -4.12 -14.93
CA LYS A 34 13.97 -5.20 -13.94
C LYS A 34 13.85 -4.69 -12.49
N SER A 35 13.88 -3.40 -12.28
CA SER A 35 13.77 -2.84 -10.92
C SER A 35 12.35 -2.37 -10.66
N PRO A 36 11.78 -2.62 -9.46
CA PRO A 36 10.50 -2.03 -9.06
C PRO A 36 10.56 -0.51 -9.17
N HIS A 37 9.44 0.08 -9.54
CA HIS A 37 9.34 1.53 -9.63
C HIS A 37 9.05 2.10 -8.24
N ASP A 38 9.79 3.12 -7.79
CA ASP A 38 9.55 3.80 -6.51
C ASP A 38 8.50 4.92 -6.65
N PHE A 39 7.40 4.64 -7.35
CA PHE A 39 6.39 5.62 -7.71
C PHE A 39 5.85 6.41 -6.52
N MET A 40 5.38 5.71 -5.47
CA MET A 40 4.81 6.35 -4.30
C MET A 40 5.83 7.23 -3.54
N PHE A 41 7.07 6.75 -3.43
CA PHE A 41 8.15 7.54 -2.85
C PHE A 41 8.50 8.76 -3.71
N MET A 42 8.69 8.55 -5.02
CA MET A 42 9.08 9.62 -5.94
C MET A 42 8.04 10.73 -5.98
N GLN A 43 6.78 10.37 -6.01
CA GLN A 43 5.66 11.29 -6.00
C GLN A 43 5.70 12.22 -4.77
N ARG A 44 5.99 11.66 -3.60
CA ARG A 44 6.00 12.40 -2.32
C ARG A 44 7.32 13.10 -2.02
N ALA A 45 8.42 12.60 -2.55
CA ALA A 45 9.77 13.10 -2.27
C ALA A 45 10.27 14.14 -3.28
N TYR A 46 9.56 14.39 -4.38
CA TYR A 46 9.97 15.39 -5.37
C TYR A 46 9.83 16.82 -4.80
N PRO A 47 10.79 17.73 -5.06
CA PRO A 47 12.08 17.52 -5.73
C PRO A 47 13.24 17.16 -4.79
N SER A 48 13.04 17.15 -3.48
CA SER A 48 14.10 16.98 -2.47
C SER A 48 14.77 15.60 -2.49
N GLY A 49 14.04 14.56 -2.92
CA GLY A 49 14.45 13.16 -2.81
C GLY A 49 14.36 12.61 -1.38
N GLU A 50 13.71 13.32 -0.48
CA GLU A 50 13.53 12.95 0.94
C GLU A 50 12.05 13.06 1.35
N LEU A 51 11.64 12.24 2.31
CA LEU A 51 10.33 12.32 2.95
C LEU A 51 10.43 13.03 4.28
N LYS A 52 9.42 13.83 4.60
CA LYS A 52 9.25 14.49 5.89
C LYS A 52 8.47 13.58 6.84
N THR A 53 9.17 12.63 7.44
CA THR A 53 8.57 11.51 8.19
C THR A 53 7.68 11.95 9.36
N ASP A 54 8.00 13.07 10.03
CA ASP A 54 7.22 13.61 11.14
C ASP A 54 5.90 14.29 10.70
N ALA A 55 5.76 14.65 9.42
CA ALA A 55 4.56 15.30 8.91
C ALA A 55 3.38 14.32 8.86
N TYR A 56 3.62 13.07 8.48
CA TYR A 56 2.58 12.03 8.45
C TYR A 56 1.97 11.80 9.84
N SER A 57 2.79 11.54 10.86
CA SER A 57 2.31 11.35 12.24
C SER A 57 1.54 12.57 12.76
N LYS A 58 2.02 13.79 12.48
CA LYS A 58 1.30 15.01 12.81
C LYS A 58 -0.05 15.13 12.12
N ALA A 59 -0.13 14.72 10.86
CA ALA A 59 -1.38 14.73 10.10
C ALA A 59 -2.39 13.69 10.64
N VAL A 60 -1.94 12.49 10.99
CA VAL A 60 -2.80 11.49 11.64
C VAL A 60 -3.31 12.00 12.99
N GLN A 61 -2.43 12.61 13.80
CA GLN A 61 -2.83 13.23 15.07
C GLN A 61 -3.85 14.36 14.85
N TRP A 62 -3.63 15.23 13.84
CA TRP A 62 -4.57 16.28 13.45
C TRP A 62 -5.95 15.72 13.09
N LYS A 63 -6.00 14.58 12.34
CA LYS A 63 -7.24 13.87 12.00
C LYS A 63 -7.92 13.33 13.27
N LYS A 64 -7.18 12.63 14.15
CA LYS A 64 -7.73 12.07 15.40
C LYS A 64 -8.37 13.12 16.31
N GLU A 65 -7.78 14.31 16.40
CA GLU A 65 -8.31 15.41 17.22
C GLU A 65 -9.62 15.98 16.69
N ARG A 66 -9.86 15.87 15.38
CA ARG A 66 -10.99 16.48 14.66
C ARG A 66 -12.10 15.52 14.31
N ILE A 67 -11.81 14.29 13.98
CA ILE A 67 -12.76 13.33 13.39
C ILE A 67 -14.06 13.20 14.19
N TYR A 68 -14.03 13.28 15.51
CA TYR A 68 -15.21 13.20 16.37
C TYR A 68 -15.78 14.57 16.79
N ARG A 69 -15.13 15.65 16.38
CA ARG A 69 -15.58 17.03 16.66
C ARG A 69 -16.08 17.73 15.39
N SER A 70 -15.76 17.17 14.24
CA SER A 70 -16.20 17.65 12.93
C SER A 70 -17.72 17.56 12.78
N THR A 71 -18.30 18.46 12.02
CA THR A 71 -19.70 18.35 11.55
C THR A 71 -19.90 17.06 10.75
N ASN A 72 -18.85 16.49 10.20
CA ASN A 72 -18.83 15.25 9.41
C ASN A 72 -18.68 13.98 10.27
N ALA A 73 -18.66 14.10 11.59
CA ALA A 73 -18.53 12.95 12.53
C ALA A 73 -19.72 11.97 12.48
N ASN A 74 -20.83 12.36 11.86
CA ASN A 74 -22.03 11.53 11.71
C ASN A 74 -22.04 10.74 10.38
N VAL A 75 -21.03 10.93 9.52
CA VAL A 75 -20.94 10.28 8.23
C VAL A 75 -20.26 8.92 8.38
N LEU A 76 -20.86 7.87 7.83
CA LEU A 76 -20.29 6.53 7.72
C LEU A 76 -20.05 6.14 6.29
N TRP A 77 -18.86 5.68 6.02
CA TRP A 77 -18.52 5.03 4.77
C TRP A 77 -19.12 3.63 4.69
N GLU A 78 -19.73 3.29 3.58
CA GLU A 78 -20.13 1.92 3.25
C GLU A 78 -18.96 1.20 2.57
N PHE A 79 -18.62 0.00 3.03
CA PHE A 79 -17.61 -0.82 2.39
C PHE A 79 -18.11 -1.30 1.01
N ALA A 80 -17.32 -1.04 -0.04
CA ALA A 80 -17.68 -1.34 -1.44
C ALA A 80 -16.86 -2.49 -2.04
N GLY A 81 -16.03 -3.16 -1.26
CA GLY A 81 -15.20 -4.30 -1.72
C GLY A 81 -13.94 -3.87 -2.48
N PRO A 82 -13.22 -4.84 -3.05
CA PRO A 82 -13.45 -6.27 -2.94
C PRO A 82 -12.92 -6.91 -1.65
N THR A 83 -13.41 -8.12 -1.34
CA THR A 83 -12.79 -9.02 -0.37
C THR A 83 -12.07 -10.18 -1.04
N ASN A 84 -12.52 -10.56 -2.24
CA ASN A 84 -11.98 -11.71 -2.99
C ASN A 84 -10.75 -11.37 -3.86
N ILE A 85 -10.34 -10.11 -3.91
CA ILE A 85 -9.08 -9.67 -4.51
C ILE A 85 -8.14 -9.30 -3.37
N GLY A 86 -6.96 -9.90 -3.36
CA GLY A 86 -6.02 -9.68 -2.25
C GLY A 86 -5.20 -8.39 -2.38
N GLY A 87 -4.24 -8.29 -1.51
CA GLY A 87 -3.17 -7.31 -1.44
C GLY A 87 -2.01 -7.94 -0.68
N ARG A 88 -0.89 -7.22 -0.54
CA ARG A 88 0.33 -7.78 0.05
C ARG A 88 0.18 -8.07 1.54
N ILE A 89 0.49 -9.33 1.90
CA ILE A 89 0.65 -9.79 3.27
C ILE A 89 2.12 -9.87 3.60
N THR A 90 2.53 -9.30 4.72
CA THR A 90 3.92 -9.29 5.19
C THR A 90 4.20 -10.39 6.19
N ASP A 91 3.21 -10.73 7.02
CA ASP A 91 3.39 -11.74 8.06
C ASP A 91 2.07 -12.43 8.45
N ILE A 92 2.17 -13.65 8.99
CA ILE A 92 1.04 -14.47 9.45
C ILE A 92 1.44 -15.19 10.72
N GLU A 93 0.61 -15.05 11.77
CA GLU A 93 0.82 -15.77 13.04
C GLU A 93 -0.40 -16.58 13.46
N ILE A 94 -0.14 -17.79 13.99
CA ILE A 94 -1.16 -18.71 14.52
C ILE A 94 -0.82 -19.03 15.97
N PRO A 95 -1.66 -18.62 16.95
CA PRO A 95 -1.43 -18.95 18.36
C PRO A 95 -1.37 -20.46 18.61
N VAL A 96 -0.42 -20.91 19.42
CA VAL A 96 -0.17 -22.35 19.66
C VAL A 96 -1.32 -23.11 20.33
N ASP A 97 -2.31 -22.42 20.88
CA ASP A 97 -3.46 -22.98 21.61
C ASP A 97 -4.83 -22.65 20.98
N LYS A 98 -4.87 -21.94 19.83
CA LYS A 98 -6.10 -21.43 19.18
C LYS A 98 -6.07 -21.77 17.69
N ALA A 99 -6.46 -23.00 17.33
CA ALA A 99 -6.32 -23.59 16.00
C ALA A 99 -7.03 -22.80 14.86
N GLU A 100 -8.10 -22.08 15.16
CA GLU A 100 -8.89 -21.32 14.19
C GLU A 100 -8.65 -19.81 14.29
N THR A 101 -7.67 -19.40 15.12
CA THR A 101 -7.30 -17.98 15.25
C THR A 101 -6.06 -17.68 14.43
N TYR A 102 -6.16 -16.74 13.51
CA TYR A 102 -5.03 -16.26 12.72
C TYR A 102 -4.90 -14.75 12.87
N TYR A 103 -3.67 -14.28 12.86
CA TYR A 103 -3.33 -12.86 12.73
C TYR A 103 -2.60 -12.66 11.42
N VAL A 104 -3.02 -11.66 10.64
CA VAL A 104 -2.45 -11.36 9.33
C VAL A 104 -2.03 -9.90 9.31
N GLY A 105 -0.75 -9.67 9.07
CA GLY A 105 -0.17 -8.36 8.85
C GLY A 105 -0.16 -8.00 7.37
N ALA A 106 -0.78 -6.87 7.02
CA ALA A 106 -0.77 -6.34 5.66
C ALA A 106 0.29 -5.24 5.49
N ALA A 107 0.89 -5.15 4.31
CA ALA A 107 1.92 -4.15 3.99
C ALA A 107 1.43 -2.71 4.19
N SER A 108 0.12 -2.45 4.01
CA SER A 108 -0.47 -1.11 4.07
C SER A 108 -1.87 -1.07 4.68
N GLY A 109 -2.40 -2.22 5.12
CA GLY A 109 -3.78 -2.36 5.60
C GLY A 109 -3.95 -2.56 7.11
N GLY A 110 -2.86 -2.64 7.88
CA GLY A 110 -2.91 -2.94 9.31
C GLY A 110 -2.93 -4.43 9.62
N ILE A 111 -3.45 -4.80 10.80
CA ILE A 111 -3.56 -6.18 11.24
C ILE A 111 -5.01 -6.61 11.23
N PHE A 112 -5.24 -7.82 10.73
CA PHE A 112 -6.53 -8.50 10.76
C PHE A 112 -6.45 -9.75 11.61
N LYS A 113 -7.49 -9.98 12.41
CA LYS A 113 -7.66 -11.16 13.23
C LYS A 113 -8.90 -11.94 12.81
N THR A 114 -8.80 -13.25 12.71
CA THR A 114 -9.93 -14.17 12.66
C THR A 114 -9.93 -15.08 13.88
N THR A 115 -11.08 -15.60 14.24
CA THR A 115 -11.26 -16.64 15.29
C THR A 115 -12.08 -17.82 14.79
N ASP A 116 -12.36 -17.87 13.49
CA ASP A 116 -13.18 -18.87 12.82
C ASP A 116 -12.54 -19.43 11.55
N GLY A 117 -11.20 -19.43 11.51
CA GLY A 117 -10.42 -20.04 10.44
C GLY A 117 -10.38 -19.27 9.13
N GLY A 118 -10.74 -17.98 9.15
CA GLY A 118 -10.75 -17.08 7.99
C GLY A 118 -12.13 -16.78 7.43
N ASP A 119 -13.21 -17.26 8.05
CA ASP A 119 -14.57 -16.94 7.57
C ASP A 119 -14.94 -15.46 7.78
N ASN A 120 -14.46 -14.87 8.88
CA ASN A 120 -14.63 -13.45 9.21
C ASN A 120 -13.34 -12.85 9.74
N TRP A 121 -13.07 -11.59 9.35
CA TRP A 121 -11.90 -10.83 9.77
C TRP A 121 -12.25 -9.56 10.50
N LEU A 122 -11.56 -9.29 11.61
CA LEU A 122 -11.67 -8.08 12.39
C LEU A 122 -10.37 -7.27 12.24
N PRO A 123 -10.41 -6.01 11.77
CA PRO A 123 -9.27 -5.12 11.84
C PRO A 123 -9.03 -4.73 13.29
N ILE A 124 -7.82 -4.93 13.78
CA ILE A 124 -7.49 -4.73 15.20
C ILE A 124 -6.40 -3.67 15.43
N PHE A 125 -5.99 -2.92 14.38
CA PHE A 125 -4.90 -1.96 14.46
C PHE A 125 -5.26 -0.57 13.89
N ASP A 126 -6.52 -0.32 13.52
CA ASP A 126 -7.00 0.87 12.80
C ASP A 126 -6.82 2.19 13.56
N GLU A 127 -6.76 2.14 14.88
CA GLU A 127 -6.56 3.32 15.73
C GLU A 127 -5.09 3.77 15.80
N GLN A 128 -4.15 3.00 15.19
CA GLN A 128 -2.75 3.35 15.23
C GLN A 128 -2.36 4.32 14.11
N GLU A 129 -1.19 4.97 14.25
CA GLU A 129 -0.76 5.98 13.29
C GLU A 129 -0.25 5.36 11.99
N MET A 130 0.39 4.20 12.07
CA MET A 130 0.98 3.51 10.93
C MET A 130 0.34 2.14 10.74
N LEU A 131 -0.20 1.90 9.55
CA LEU A 131 -0.83 0.62 9.18
C LEU A 131 0.09 -0.29 8.36
N SER A 132 1.34 0.06 8.18
CA SER A 132 2.34 -0.80 7.55
C SER A 132 2.92 -1.76 8.58
N ILE A 133 2.76 -3.07 8.35
CA ILE A 133 3.19 -4.11 9.27
C ILE A 133 4.50 -4.71 8.80
N GLY A 134 5.46 -4.85 9.73
CA GLY A 134 6.72 -5.53 9.51
C GLY A 134 6.69 -6.99 9.94
N ASP A 135 6.45 -7.25 11.23
CA ASP A 135 6.45 -8.59 11.82
C ASP A 135 5.54 -8.66 13.05
N ILE A 136 4.92 -9.81 13.29
CA ILE A 136 4.06 -10.12 14.43
C ILE A 136 4.69 -11.28 15.18
N GLU A 137 4.77 -11.20 16.51
CA GLU A 137 5.23 -12.33 17.36
C GLU A 137 4.29 -12.54 18.53
N ILE A 138 3.82 -13.76 18.72
CA ILE A 138 2.87 -14.13 19.77
C ILE A 138 3.58 -14.96 20.85
N SER A 139 3.39 -14.56 22.12
CA SER A 139 3.89 -15.34 23.25
C SER A 139 3.33 -16.76 23.25
N LYS A 140 4.21 -17.76 23.38
CA LYS A 140 3.83 -19.17 23.45
C LYS A 140 3.21 -19.54 24.82
N ASN A 141 3.52 -18.78 25.87
CA ASN A 141 3.02 -19.02 27.22
C ASN A 141 1.68 -18.34 27.51
N ASN A 142 1.44 -17.19 26.86
CA ASN A 142 0.18 -16.48 26.96
C ASN A 142 -0.15 -15.87 25.59
N THR A 143 -0.97 -16.54 24.79
CA THR A 143 -1.31 -16.19 23.43
C THR A 143 -2.19 -14.92 23.28
N ASP A 144 -2.52 -14.26 24.38
CA ASP A 144 -3.10 -12.91 24.37
C ASP A 144 -2.03 -11.81 24.36
N ILE A 145 -0.74 -12.17 24.61
CA ILE A 145 0.38 -11.24 24.49
C ILE A 145 0.92 -11.29 23.05
N ILE A 146 0.84 -10.15 22.38
CA ILE A 146 1.28 -9.98 20.99
C ILE A 146 2.24 -8.80 20.92
N TRP A 147 3.36 -9.02 20.27
CA TRP A 147 4.32 -7.98 19.91
C TRP A 147 4.24 -7.70 18.43
N LEU A 148 4.39 -6.44 18.06
CA LEU A 148 4.28 -5.98 16.69
C LEU A 148 5.41 -5.00 16.36
N GLY A 149 6.12 -5.27 15.27
CA GLY A 149 7.02 -4.34 14.60
C GLY A 149 6.35 -3.71 13.39
N THR A 150 6.40 -2.38 13.28
CA THR A 150 5.80 -1.65 12.15
C THR A 150 6.81 -1.36 11.04
N GLY A 151 6.32 -1.10 9.83
CA GLY A 151 7.10 -0.74 8.64
C GLY A 151 7.46 -1.95 7.78
N GLU A 152 6.94 -2.00 6.55
CA GLU A 152 7.29 -3.04 5.58
C GLU A 152 8.76 -2.92 5.16
N VAL A 153 9.55 -3.98 5.36
CA VAL A 153 10.99 -3.99 5.06
C VAL A 153 11.31 -4.06 3.57
N ASN A 154 10.37 -4.54 2.78
CA ASN A 154 10.51 -4.70 1.34
C ASN A 154 9.97 -3.50 0.56
N ALA A 155 9.34 -2.52 1.21
CA ALA A 155 8.65 -1.41 0.58
C ALA A 155 9.36 -0.85 -0.65
N GLY A 156 8.58 -0.52 -1.66
CA GLY A 156 9.04 -0.04 -2.96
C GLY A 156 8.21 -0.60 -4.10
N GLY A 157 8.42 -0.12 -5.34
CA GLY A 157 7.67 -0.59 -6.49
C GLY A 157 6.18 -0.35 -6.41
N GLY A 158 5.74 0.79 -5.88
CA GLY A 158 4.35 1.09 -5.64
C GLY A 158 3.90 0.92 -4.18
N SER A 159 4.68 0.26 -3.32
CA SER A 159 4.39 0.17 -1.88
C SER A 159 4.42 1.54 -1.20
N LEU A 160 3.84 1.63 0.01
CA LEU A 160 3.90 2.85 0.82
C LEU A 160 5.35 3.35 0.97
N ALA A 161 5.50 4.66 0.94
CA ALA A 161 6.79 5.31 1.06
C ALA A 161 7.22 5.51 2.51
N TYR A 162 6.34 5.26 3.48
CA TYR A 162 6.55 5.56 4.88
C TYR A 162 7.25 4.42 5.61
N ASP A 163 8.19 4.80 6.46
CA ASP A 163 8.80 3.91 7.45
C ASP A 163 7.78 3.57 8.55
N GLY A 164 8.07 2.52 9.34
CA GLY A 164 7.32 2.23 10.56
C GLY A 164 7.48 3.31 11.64
N ASN A 165 6.69 3.20 12.70
CA ASN A 165 6.77 4.06 13.89
C ASN A 165 7.10 3.27 15.18
N GLY A 166 7.82 2.16 15.05
CA GLY A 166 8.38 1.40 16.15
C GLY A 166 7.59 0.17 16.56
N MET A 167 7.70 -0.15 17.85
CA MET A 167 7.14 -1.35 18.46
C MET A 167 5.82 -1.08 19.17
N PHE A 168 4.94 -2.07 19.09
CA PHE A 168 3.68 -2.09 19.84
C PHE A 168 3.51 -3.41 20.55
N LYS A 169 2.74 -3.41 21.65
CA LYS A 169 2.36 -4.59 22.41
C LYS A 169 0.86 -4.59 22.68
N SER A 170 0.25 -5.75 22.59
CA SER A 170 -1.08 -6.04 23.12
C SER A 170 -0.97 -7.07 24.22
N ASP A 171 -1.75 -6.92 25.30
CA ASP A 171 -1.88 -7.89 26.39
C ASP A 171 -3.27 -8.55 26.39
N ASP A 172 -4.10 -8.30 25.38
CA ASP A 172 -5.52 -8.71 25.30
C ASP A 172 -5.91 -9.31 23.94
N GLY A 173 -4.94 -9.92 23.24
CA GLY A 173 -5.17 -10.58 21.96
C GLY A 173 -5.45 -9.64 20.82
N GLY A 174 -4.92 -8.40 20.87
CA GLY A 174 -5.01 -7.39 19.83
C GLY A 174 -6.19 -6.45 19.95
N LEU A 175 -6.96 -6.47 21.04
CA LEU A 175 -8.07 -5.52 21.25
C LEU A 175 -7.56 -4.11 21.55
N THR A 176 -6.48 -4.00 22.31
CA THR A 176 -5.78 -2.74 22.58
C THR A 176 -4.29 -2.85 22.35
N TRP A 177 -3.65 -1.74 21.98
CA TRP A 177 -2.23 -1.68 21.65
C TRP A 177 -1.55 -0.53 22.38
N GLU A 178 -0.37 -0.81 22.94
CA GLU A 178 0.48 0.17 23.60
C GLU A 178 1.80 0.30 22.86
N SER A 179 2.24 1.53 22.58
CA SER A 179 3.56 1.79 22.00
C SER A 179 4.67 1.36 22.98
N ARG A 180 5.65 0.64 22.46
CA ARG A 180 6.83 0.13 23.19
C ARG A 180 8.13 0.69 22.65
N GLY A 181 8.11 1.87 22.08
CA GLY A 181 9.31 2.60 21.69
C GLY A 181 9.85 2.27 20.30
N LEU A 182 11.12 2.62 20.05
CA LEU A 182 11.81 2.49 18.77
C LEU A 182 11.15 3.23 17.57
N PRO A 183 10.60 4.44 17.75
CA PRO A 183 9.86 5.13 16.67
C PRO A 183 10.75 5.53 15.49
N ASP A 184 12.07 5.65 15.69
CA ASP A 184 13.02 6.19 14.71
C ASP A 184 13.84 5.10 13.98
N VAL A 185 13.59 3.80 14.27
CA VAL A 185 14.38 2.71 13.68
C VAL A 185 14.03 2.40 12.23
N GLY A 186 12.97 3.02 11.70
CA GLY A 186 12.46 2.74 10.35
C GLY A 186 11.61 1.48 10.32
N SER A 187 11.93 0.55 9.41
CA SER A 187 11.17 -0.70 9.28
C SER A 187 11.75 -1.79 10.19
N ILE A 188 10.86 -2.51 10.87
CA ILE A 188 11.19 -3.66 11.72
C ILE A 188 10.93 -4.95 10.93
N SER A 189 11.94 -5.81 10.87
CA SER A 189 11.92 -7.02 10.06
C SER A 189 11.55 -8.27 10.83
N LYS A 190 11.90 -8.32 12.13
CA LYS A 190 11.66 -9.48 12.96
C LYS A 190 11.58 -9.09 14.43
N VAL A 191 10.66 -9.70 15.14
CA VAL A 191 10.51 -9.60 16.59
C VAL A 191 10.67 -11.02 17.16
N LEU A 192 11.43 -11.16 18.23
CA LEU A 192 11.62 -12.45 18.90
C LEU A 192 11.39 -12.28 20.40
N ILE A 193 10.56 -13.14 20.98
CA ILE A 193 10.36 -13.24 22.42
C ILE A 193 11.34 -14.32 22.95
N ASP A 194 12.10 -14.01 23.98
CA ASP A 194 12.95 -15.01 24.64
C ASP A 194 12.06 -16.14 25.23
N PRO A 195 12.23 -17.40 24.82
CA PRO A 195 11.35 -18.49 25.22
C PRO A 195 11.45 -18.86 26.71
N VAL A 196 12.49 -18.37 27.39
CA VAL A 196 12.75 -18.62 28.81
C VAL A 196 12.32 -17.44 29.69
N ASN A 197 12.51 -16.20 29.16
CA ASN A 197 12.18 -14.97 29.85
C ASN A 197 11.45 -14.01 28.94
N GLU A 198 10.13 -14.06 28.88
CA GLU A 198 9.29 -13.27 28.00
C GLU A 198 9.34 -11.72 28.24
N GLN A 199 10.05 -11.27 29.27
CA GLN A 199 10.36 -9.83 29.43
C GLN A 199 11.54 -9.40 28.55
N THR A 200 12.27 -10.38 27.98
CA THR A 200 13.36 -10.12 27.05
C THR A 200 12.87 -10.26 25.61
N ILE A 201 13.00 -9.18 24.87
CA ILE A 201 12.58 -9.07 23.47
C ILE A 201 13.76 -8.65 22.61
N PHE A 202 13.92 -9.30 21.47
CA PHE A 202 14.89 -8.90 20.44
C PHE A 202 14.16 -8.40 19.22
N VAL A 203 14.70 -7.35 18.59
CA VAL A 203 14.11 -6.70 17.41
C VAL A 203 15.16 -6.51 16.33
N GLY A 204 14.89 -7.05 15.15
CA GLY A 204 15.63 -6.77 13.94
C GLY A 204 15.16 -5.49 13.29
N ALA A 205 16.01 -4.46 13.26
CA ALA A 205 15.73 -3.19 12.62
C ALA A 205 16.42 -3.10 11.25
N MET A 206 15.62 -3.10 10.18
CA MET A 206 16.13 -2.91 8.82
C MET A 206 16.55 -1.46 8.58
N GLY A 207 15.99 -0.52 9.31
CA GLY A 207 16.22 0.91 9.16
C GLY A 207 15.32 1.56 8.12
N PRO A 208 15.43 2.87 7.95
CA PRO A 208 14.73 3.60 6.92
C PRO A 208 15.10 3.10 5.52
N LEU A 209 14.09 3.00 4.65
CA LEU A 209 14.26 2.41 3.32
C LEU A 209 15.11 3.27 2.39
N PHE A 210 14.92 4.59 2.42
CA PHE A 210 15.45 5.53 1.43
C PHE A 210 16.61 6.39 1.93
N LYS A 211 16.99 6.26 3.19
CA LYS A 211 18.13 7.01 3.77
C LYS A 211 19.01 6.11 4.63
N LYS A 212 20.25 6.57 4.85
CA LYS A 212 21.21 5.93 5.76
C LYS A 212 21.02 6.47 7.17
N ASN A 213 21.17 5.60 8.18
CA ASN A 213 21.25 6.00 9.57
C ASN A 213 21.91 4.90 10.44
N ASN A 214 22.24 5.22 11.69
CA ASN A 214 22.80 4.28 12.66
C ASN A 214 21.74 3.63 13.57
N GLN A 215 20.45 3.79 13.27
CA GLN A 215 19.35 3.18 14.03
C GLN A 215 18.91 1.83 13.39
N ARG A 216 19.86 1.13 12.78
CA ARG A 216 19.71 -0.21 12.18
C ARG A 216 20.35 -1.23 13.10
N GLY A 217 20.04 -2.52 12.93
CA GLY A 217 20.70 -3.57 13.66
C GLY A 217 19.79 -4.36 14.57
N VAL A 218 20.33 -4.96 15.62
CA VAL A 218 19.57 -5.69 16.63
C VAL A 218 19.41 -4.81 17.87
N TYR A 219 18.16 -4.73 18.34
CA TYR A 219 17.81 -4.11 19.61
C TYR A 219 17.34 -5.19 20.58
N ARG A 220 17.67 -5.01 21.87
CA ARG A 220 17.24 -5.86 22.97
C ARG A 220 16.56 -5.02 24.04
N SER A 221 15.44 -5.51 24.56
CA SER A 221 14.86 -5.08 25.83
C SER A 221 14.90 -6.24 26.81
N THR A 222 15.14 -5.98 28.08
CA THR A 222 15.09 -6.96 29.16
C THR A 222 13.99 -6.64 30.19
N ASN A 223 13.15 -5.66 29.89
CA ASN A 223 12.12 -5.14 30.80
C ASN A 223 10.80 -4.85 30.06
N ASP A 224 10.38 -5.80 29.21
CA ASP A 224 9.08 -5.73 28.51
C ASP A 224 8.94 -4.49 27.59
N GLY A 225 10.03 -4.12 26.89
CA GLY A 225 10.02 -3.04 25.91
C GLY A 225 10.01 -1.62 26.52
N GLN A 226 10.24 -1.48 27.83
CA GLN A 226 10.28 -0.15 28.46
C GLN A 226 11.58 0.60 28.10
N ASP A 227 12.70 -0.12 28.01
CA ASP A 227 13.98 0.41 27.57
C ASP A 227 14.59 -0.53 26.52
N TRP A 228 15.32 0.05 25.56
CA TRP A 228 15.97 -0.68 24.47
C TRP A 228 17.46 -0.38 24.39
N GLU A 229 18.25 -1.40 24.16
CA GLU A 229 19.68 -1.33 23.90
C GLU A 229 19.96 -1.83 22.46
N GLN A 230 20.75 -1.07 21.70
CA GLN A 230 21.24 -1.53 20.40
C GLN A 230 22.46 -2.44 20.64
N VAL A 231 22.26 -3.76 20.51
CA VAL A 231 23.26 -4.79 20.80
C VAL A 231 24.07 -5.23 19.58
N LEU A 232 23.62 -4.90 18.36
CA LEU A 232 24.38 -5.11 17.13
C LEU A 232 24.11 -3.95 16.15
N LEU A 233 25.18 -3.27 15.75
CA LEU A 233 25.18 -2.33 14.63
C LEU A 233 26.27 -2.75 13.64
N VAL A 234 25.89 -3.06 12.40
CA VAL A 234 26.82 -3.47 11.34
C VAL A 234 27.32 -2.26 10.58
N SER A 235 26.43 -1.45 10.02
CA SER A 235 26.78 -0.16 9.35
C SER A 235 25.56 0.75 9.21
N ASP A 236 25.76 1.98 8.73
CA ASP A 236 24.69 2.95 8.47
C ASP A 236 23.77 2.58 7.29
N SER A 237 24.14 1.57 6.52
CA SER A 237 23.42 1.09 5.33
C SER A 237 23.05 -0.39 5.39
N THR A 238 23.37 -1.07 6.50
CA THR A 238 23.11 -2.48 6.70
C THR A 238 22.17 -2.68 7.88
N GLY A 239 20.97 -3.16 7.61
CA GLY A 239 20.00 -3.51 8.64
C GLY A 239 19.97 -5.01 8.89
N ILE A 240 19.13 -5.44 9.82
CA ILE A 240 18.80 -6.84 10.04
C ILE A 240 17.52 -7.14 9.30
N ILE A 241 17.55 -8.14 8.42
CA ILE A 241 16.39 -8.50 7.58
C ILE A 241 15.65 -9.71 8.15
N ASP A 242 16.33 -10.56 8.87
CA ASP A 242 15.73 -11.76 9.47
C ASP A 242 16.49 -12.19 10.73
N MET A 243 15.79 -12.87 11.65
CA MET A 243 16.36 -13.36 12.90
C MET A 243 15.68 -14.65 13.31
N SER A 244 16.43 -15.50 14.04
CA SER A 244 15.88 -16.71 14.65
C SER A 244 16.47 -16.92 16.03
N ILE A 245 15.70 -17.48 16.98
CA ILE A 245 16.12 -17.74 18.36
C ILE A 245 15.99 -19.23 18.69
N HIS A 246 16.95 -19.76 19.44
CA HIS A 246 16.91 -21.14 19.89
C HIS A 246 15.68 -21.39 20.79
N PRO A 247 14.79 -22.36 20.48
CA PRO A 247 13.48 -22.52 21.12
C PRO A 247 13.48 -22.80 22.62
N ASN A 248 14.61 -23.18 23.19
CA ASN A 248 14.76 -23.53 24.61
C ASN A 248 15.89 -22.75 25.31
N ASN A 249 16.53 -21.79 24.63
CA ASN A 249 17.69 -21.08 25.20
C ASN A 249 17.78 -19.66 24.62
N GLY A 250 17.20 -18.67 25.30
CA GLY A 250 17.18 -17.25 24.86
C GLY A 250 18.56 -16.61 24.70
N ASN A 251 19.65 -17.29 25.09
CA ASN A 251 21.01 -16.78 24.87
C ASN A 251 21.53 -17.02 23.45
N ILE A 252 20.95 -17.98 22.71
CA ILE A 252 21.40 -18.32 21.37
C ILE A 252 20.47 -17.69 20.35
N ILE A 253 21.02 -16.70 19.61
CA ILE A 253 20.26 -15.89 18.65
C ILE A 253 21.08 -15.80 17.37
N TYR A 254 20.38 -15.88 16.25
CA TYR A 254 20.94 -15.69 14.91
C TYR A 254 20.32 -14.45 14.28
N ALA A 255 21.14 -13.66 13.58
CA ALA A 255 20.70 -12.45 12.88
C ALA A 255 21.30 -12.40 11.47
N ALA A 256 20.46 -12.29 10.46
CA ALA A 256 20.85 -12.11 9.08
C ALA A 256 20.84 -10.61 8.73
N SER A 257 22.00 -10.07 8.39
CA SER A 257 22.13 -8.68 7.98
C SER A 257 22.00 -8.54 6.47
N TRP A 258 21.50 -7.38 6.02
CA TRP A 258 21.37 -7.05 4.62
C TRP A 258 21.86 -5.64 4.32
N GLU A 259 22.91 -5.55 3.50
CA GLU A 259 23.40 -4.29 2.98
C GLU A 259 22.51 -3.81 1.85
N ARG A 260 21.68 -2.81 2.14
CA ARG A 260 20.68 -2.31 1.22
C ARG A 260 20.66 -0.80 1.15
N ILE A 261 20.77 -0.31 -0.08
CA ILE A 261 20.55 1.10 -0.40
C ILE A 261 19.45 1.15 -1.44
N ARG A 262 18.36 1.83 -1.10
CA ARG A 262 17.26 2.07 -2.01
C ARG A 262 17.05 3.57 -2.20
N ARG A 263 17.56 4.07 -3.31
CA ARG A 263 17.32 5.45 -3.77
C ARG A 263 16.95 5.38 -5.24
N PRO A 264 16.15 6.29 -5.75
CA PRO A 264 15.76 6.30 -7.15
C PRO A 264 16.94 6.26 -8.12
N ASN A 265 18.06 6.88 -7.74
CA ASN A 265 19.29 6.97 -8.53
C ASN A 265 20.41 6.00 -8.11
N ASN A 266 20.23 5.25 -7.02
CA ASN A 266 21.24 4.31 -6.53
C ASN A 266 20.58 3.17 -5.75
N ARG A 267 20.56 1.99 -6.34
CA ARG A 267 19.98 0.78 -5.75
C ARG A 267 21.05 -0.26 -5.55
N GLN A 268 21.18 -0.74 -4.32
CA GLN A 268 22.07 -1.81 -3.92
C GLN A 268 21.30 -2.82 -3.10
N TYR A 269 21.33 -4.09 -3.48
CA TYR A 269 20.59 -5.18 -2.88
C TYR A 269 21.48 -6.22 -2.21
N GLY A 270 22.71 -5.86 -1.87
CA GLY A 270 23.66 -6.71 -1.19
C GLY A 270 25.05 -6.11 -1.18
N GLY A 271 25.97 -6.76 -0.51
CA GLY A 271 27.36 -6.34 -0.41
C GLY A 271 28.13 -7.05 0.68
N GLU A 272 29.30 -6.49 1.01
CA GLU A 272 30.26 -7.07 1.96
C GLU A 272 29.67 -7.32 3.34
N THR A 273 28.74 -6.48 3.78
CA THR A 273 28.17 -6.51 5.12
C THR A 273 26.86 -7.27 5.24
N SER A 274 26.38 -7.93 4.15
CA SER A 274 25.32 -8.95 4.21
C SER A 274 25.87 -10.24 4.72
N ARG A 275 25.50 -10.68 5.96
CA ARG A 275 26.13 -11.78 6.70
C ARG A 275 25.17 -12.41 7.70
N ILE A 276 25.52 -13.57 8.24
CA ILE A 276 24.86 -14.16 9.39
C ILE A 276 25.75 -13.97 10.62
N TYR A 277 25.13 -13.52 11.70
CA TYR A 277 25.74 -13.39 13.02
C TYR A 277 25.04 -14.32 14.00
N ARG A 278 25.84 -14.88 14.97
CA ARG A 278 25.33 -15.65 16.11
C ARG A 278 25.76 -14.97 17.41
N SER A 279 24.82 -14.87 18.36
CA SER A 279 25.14 -14.62 19.77
C SER A 279 24.90 -15.91 20.56
N GLN A 280 25.70 -16.14 21.57
CA GLN A 280 25.54 -17.25 22.52
C GLN A 280 25.40 -16.74 23.97
N ASP A 281 25.30 -15.45 24.17
CA ASP A 281 25.26 -14.78 25.47
C ASP A 281 24.11 -13.76 25.59
N GLY A 282 23.00 -13.99 24.85
CA GLY A 282 21.82 -13.12 24.91
C GLY A 282 22.00 -11.80 24.22
N GLY A 283 22.90 -11.72 23.25
CA GLY A 283 23.15 -10.52 22.44
C GLY A 283 24.27 -9.63 22.97
N ASP A 284 24.97 -10.02 24.04
CA ASP A 284 26.09 -9.21 24.57
C ASP A 284 27.28 -9.21 23.62
N THR A 285 27.56 -10.33 22.96
CA THR A 285 28.58 -10.46 21.90
C THR A 285 28.03 -11.19 20.67
N TRP A 286 28.59 -10.87 19.50
CA TRP A 286 28.19 -11.44 18.22
C TRP A 286 29.41 -11.93 17.45
N GLU A 287 29.31 -13.14 16.90
CA GLU A 287 30.31 -13.71 15.98
C GLU A 287 29.73 -13.83 14.56
N GLU A 288 30.55 -13.60 13.55
CA GLU A 288 30.20 -13.82 12.16
C GLU A 288 30.35 -15.30 11.81
N LEU A 289 29.30 -15.89 11.21
CA LEU A 289 29.36 -17.25 10.70
C LEU A 289 29.81 -17.23 9.24
N THR A 290 30.92 -17.99 8.95
CA THR A 290 31.55 -17.94 7.61
C THR A 290 31.85 -19.34 7.04
N ASN A 291 31.94 -20.37 7.90
CA ASN A 291 32.39 -21.70 7.47
C ASN A 291 31.33 -22.40 6.61
N GLY A 292 31.60 -22.49 5.29
CA GLY A 292 30.70 -23.11 4.33
C GLY A 292 29.62 -22.19 3.77
N LEU A 293 29.62 -20.90 4.13
CA LEU A 293 28.71 -19.86 3.61
C LEU A 293 29.38 -19.01 2.49
N PRO A 294 28.61 -18.32 1.63
CA PRO A 294 29.14 -17.45 0.59
C PRO A 294 30.09 -16.39 1.12
N SER A 295 31.26 -16.26 0.53
CA SER A 295 32.33 -15.34 0.94
C SER A 295 32.54 -14.17 -0.02
N ASP A 296 32.21 -14.32 -1.30
CA ASP A 296 32.31 -13.22 -2.28
C ASP A 296 31.20 -12.18 -2.02
N PRO A 297 31.51 -10.88 -1.94
CA PRO A 297 30.49 -9.84 -1.80
C PRO A 297 29.43 -9.81 -2.91
N ASN A 298 29.73 -10.39 -4.09
CA ASN A 298 28.77 -10.48 -5.18
C ASN A 298 27.67 -11.51 -4.93
N ASP A 299 27.96 -12.52 -4.13
CA ASP A 299 27.10 -13.65 -3.78
C ASP A 299 26.32 -13.39 -2.47
N LYS A 300 26.39 -12.16 -1.93
CA LYS A 300 25.78 -11.74 -0.67
C LYS A 300 24.74 -10.66 -0.91
N GLY A 301 23.52 -11.07 -1.14
CA GLY A 301 22.34 -10.21 -1.21
C GLY A 301 21.50 -10.26 0.06
N ARG A 302 20.18 -10.45 -0.09
CA ARG A 302 19.26 -10.75 1.00
C ARG A 302 19.54 -12.15 1.54
N ILE A 303 19.48 -12.27 2.86
CA ILE A 303 19.66 -13.53 3.57
C ILE A 303 18.45 -13.73 4.47
N SER A 304 17.85 -14.92 4.45
CA SER A 304 16.86 -15.35 5.44
C SER A 304 17.40 -16.55 6.20
N ILE A 305 17.02 -16.70 7.47
CA ILE A 305 17.48 -17.76 8.36
C ILE A 305 16.35 -18.25 9.24
N ASP A 306 16.21 -19.59 9.35
CA ASP A 306 15.25 -20.17 10.28
C ASP A 306 15.84 -21.40 10.98
N ILE A 307 15.50 -21.55 12.28
CA ILE A 307 15.94 -22.63 13.15
C ILE A 307 14.82 -23.68 13.32
N SER A 308 15.18 -24.94 13.19
CA SER A 308 14.24 -26.02 13.48
C SER A 308 13.83 -26.03 14.96
N GLN A 309 12.52 -25.92 15.22
CA GLN A 309 11.97 -26.02 16.58
C GLN A 309 12.10 -27.47 17.12
N SER A 310 12.05 -28.48 16.25
CA SER A 310 12.16 -29.91 16.61
C SER A 310 13.60 -30.35 16.88
N ASN A 311 14.59 -29.71 16.24
CA ASN A 311 16.02 -29.99 16.42
C ASN A 311 16.83 -28.69 16.28
N PRO A 312 17.09 -27.95 17.36
CA PRO A 312 17.74 -26.64 17.31
C PRO A 312 19.19 -26.60 16.82
N GLU A 313 19.85 -27.75 16.64
CA GLU A 313 21.17 -27.83 15.98
C GLU A 313 21.05 -27.68 14.46
N VAL A 314 19.82 -27.81 13.90
CA VAL A 314 19.55 -27.67 12.49
C VAL A 314 18.98 -26.28 12.20
N LEU A 315 19.66 -25.56 11.30
CA LEU A 315 19.18 -24.30 10.74
C LEU A 315 19.30 -24.33 9.21
N TYR A 316 18.50 -23.53 8.58
CA TYR A 316 18.59 -23.25 7.15
C TYR A 316 18.81 -21.77 6.92
N ALA A 317 19.58 -21.45 5.87
CA ALA A 317 19.81 -20.10 5.41
C ALA A 317 19.60 -20.03 3.90
N PHE A 318 18.78 -19.07 3.46
CA PHE A 318 18.54 -18.80 2.04
C PHE A 318 19.31 -17.54 1.64
N TYR A 319 20.13 -17.65 0.61
CA TYR A 319 20.96 -16.56 0.12
C TYR A 319 20.54 -16.13 -1.29
N THR A 320 20.52 -14.84 -1.50
CA THR A 320 20.49 -14.26 -2.86
C THR A 320 21.86 -13.66 -3.19
N ASP A 321 22.17 -13.52 -4.48
CA ASP A 321 23.26 -12.68 -4.92
C ASP A 321 22.88 -11.18 -4.80
N LYS A 322 23.85 -10.28 -4.98
CA LYS A 322 23.63 -8.81 -4.85
C LYS A 322 22.70 -8.22 -5.91
N ILE A 323 22.32 -8.98 -6.93
CA ILE A 323 21.34 -8.55 -7.95
C ILE A 323 20.00 -9.26 -7.80
N GLY A 324 19.89 -10.19 -6.84
CA GLY A 324 18.66 -10.84 -6.42
C GLY A 324 18.34 -12.18 -7.09
N ASN A 325 19.30 -12.84 -7.71
CA ASN A 325 19.14 -14.25 -8.07
C ASN A 325 19.33 -15.13 -6.84
N VAL A 326 18.80 -16.34 -6.87
CA VAL A 326 19.10 -17.36 -5.85
C VAL A 326 20.57 -17.74 -5.93
N GLU A 327 21.30 -17.55 -4.83
CA GLU A 327 22.66 -18.01 -4.66
C GLU A 327 22.69 -19.45 -4.13
N GLY A 328 21.86 -19.75 -3.15
CA GLY A 328 21.70 -21.09 -2.62
C GLY A 328 20.91 -21.16 -1.32
N THR A 329 20.54 -22.38 -0.96
CA THR A 329 20.04 -22.73 0.38
C THR A 329 21.12 -23.52 1.09
N PHE A 330 21.45 -23.13 2.32
CA PHE A 330 22.49 -23.72 3.13
C PHE A 330 21.88 -24.34 4.38
N LYS A 331 22.40 -25.47 4.82
CA LYS A 331 21.99 -26.20 6.04
C LYS A 331 23.17 -26.37 6.97
N THR A 332 22.94 -26.18 8.26
CA THR A 332 23.82 -26.61 9.35
C THR A 332 23.14 -27.69 10.17
N THR A 333 23.92 -28.52 10.83
CA THR A 333 23.47 -29.55 11.82
C THR A 333 24.27 -29.48 13.11
N ASP A 334 25.01 -28.41 13.32
CA ASP A 334 25.89 -28.17 14.46
C ASP A 334 25.73 -26.73 15.01
N GLY A 335 24.50 -26.18 14.94
CA GLY A 335 24.20 -24.88 15.50
C GLY A 335 24.90 -23.70 14.76
N GLY A 336 25.34 -23.91 13.51
CA GLY A 336 25.98 -22.87 12.69
C GLY A 336 27.49 -22.90 12.67
N ASP A 337 28.16 -23.88 13.32
CA ASP A 337 29.62 -24.00 13.29
C ASP A 337 30.13 -24.35 11.89
N SER A 338 29.33 -25.09 11.12
CA SER A 338 29.61 -25.39 9.71
C SER A 338 28.32 -25.45 8.89
N TRP A 339 28.41 -25.04 7.64
CA TRP A 339 27.29 -25.00 6.70
C TRP A 339 27.62 -25.79 5.44
N ALA A 340 26.64 -26.40 4.85
CA ALA A 340 26.73 -27.04 3.55
C ALA A 340 25.56 -26.58 2.66
N GLU A 341 25.87 -26.30 1.41
CA GLU A 341 24.81 -26.03 0.41
C GLU A 341 23.99 -27.31 0.23
N VAL A 342 22.66 -27.14 0.28
CA VAL A 342 21.69 -28.16 -0.13
C VAL A 342 21.13 -27.75 -1.48
N ASN A 343 20.64 -28.70 -2.28
CA ASN A 343 20.13 -28.37 -3.62
C ASN A 343 19.15 -27.22 -3.54
N SER A 344 19.33 -26.24 -4.42
CA SER A 344 18.39 -25.13 -4.61
C SER A 344 17.82 -25.16 -6.01
N ILE A 345 16.58 -24.70 -6.17
CA ILE A 345 16.00 -24.52 -7.49
C ILE A 345 16.21 -23.07 -7.90
N SER A 346 17.02 -22.86 -8.94
CA SER A 346 17.09 -21.55 -9.60
C SER A 346 15.95 -21.48 -10.60
N ASN A 347 14.92 -20.69 -10.33
CA ASN A 347 13.81 -20.46 -11.26
C ASN A 347 14.06 -19.31 -12.25
N GLY A 348 15.31 -18.81 -12.32
CA GLY A 348 15.77 -17.84 -13.33
C GLY A 348 15.22 -16.42 -13.17
N THR A 349 14.64 -16.05 -12.04
CA THR A 349 14.20 -14.70 -11.75
C THR A 349 15.21 -13.99 -10.85
N SER A 350 15.35 -12.67 -11.00
CA SER A 350 16.27 -11.84 -10.21
C SER A 350 15.55 -11.00 -9.16
N TYR A 351 14.38 -11.44 -8.67
CA TYR A 351 13.56 -10.70 -7.70
C TYR A 351 13.60 -11.28 -6.27
N HIS A 352 14.41 -12.32 -5.99
CA HIS A 352 14.48 -12.91 -4.66
C HIS A 352 15.02 -11.97 -3.57
N TRP A 353 15.69 -10.87 -3.95
CA TRP A 353 16.00 -9.80 -3.01
C TRP A 353 14.75 -9.16 -2.41
N TRP A 354 13.58 -9.29 -3.07
CA TRP A 354 12.31 -8.73 -2.62
C TRP A 354 11.60 -9.66 -1.63
N PHE A 355 11.50 -10.94 -1.95
CA PHE A 355 10.68 -11.90 -1.23
C PHE A 355 11.42 -13.19 -0.82
N GLY A 356 12.74 -13.27 -0.97
CA GLY A 356 13.50 -14.48 -0.59
C GLY A 356 13.47 -14.74 0.91
N GLY A 357 12.94 -15.90 1.31
CA GLY A 357 12.84 -16.35 2.68
C GLY A 357 12.95 -17.86 2.80
N VAL A 358 13.28 -18.36 3.99
CA VAL A 358 13.28 -19.76 4.36
C VAL A 358 12.43 -19.98 5.60
N PHE A 359 11.60 -21.04 5.60
CA PHE A 359 10.68 -21.36 6.69
C PHE A 359 10.74 -22.87 6.97
N VAL A 360 11.07 -23.24 8.21
CA VAL A 360 11.20 -24.64 8.64
C VAL A 360 9.93 -25.06 9.38
N ASP A 361 9.38 -26.20 9.02
CA ASP A 361 8.24 -26.77 9.75
C ASP A 361 8.63 -27.00 11.22
N PRO A 362 7.89 -26.46 12.20
CA PRO A 362 8.24 -26.55 13.62
C PRO A 362 8.25 -27.98 14.16
N THR A 363 7.64 -28.94 13.45
CA THR A 363 7.52 -30.33 13.87
C THR A 363 8.49 -31.30 13.18
N ASP A 364 9.01 -30.91 11.98
CA ASP A 364 9.95 -31.73 11.21
C ASP A 364 11.03 -30.88 10.53
N GLU A 365 12.27 -31.02 10.98
CA GLU A 365 13.46 -30.34 10.47
C GLU A 365 13.74 -30.55 8.96
N ASN A 366 13.11 -31.56 8.35
CA ASN A 366 13.31 -31.88 6.93
C ASN A 366 12.25 -31.23 6.00
N ILE A 367 11.18 -30.68 6.56
CA ILE A 367 10.17 -29.96 5.82
C ILE A 367 10.53 -28.48 5.82
N VAL A 368 10.89 -27.95 4.65
CA VAL A 368 11.33 -26.56 4.53
C VAL A 368 10.69 -25.92 3.29
N TYR A 369 10.30 -24.66 3.42
CA TYR A 369 9.78 -23.83 2.34
C TYR A 369 10.77 -22.71 2.04
N ASN A 370 11.02 -22.47 0.76
CA ASN A 370 11.70 -21.27 0.28
C ASN A 370 10.71 -20.37 -0.44
N SER A 371 10.57 -19.13 0.02
CA SER A 371 9.75 -18.14 -0.66
C SER A 371 10.54 -17.45 -1.78
N GLY A 372 9.83 -17.13 -2.83
CA GLY A 372 10.36 -16.50 -4.02
C GLY A 372 9.23 -16.01 -4.90
N PHE A 373 9.47 -15.88 -6.19
CA PHE A 373 8.40 -15.65 -7.17
C PHE A 373 7.33 -16.74 -7.09
N VAL A 374 7.78 -17.98 -6.89
CA VAL A 374 6.94 -19.11 -6.49
C VAL A 374 7.46 -19.69 -5.17
N MET A 375 6.61 -20.36 -4.43
CA MET A 375 7.03 -21.09 -3.24
C MET A 375 7.63 -22.45 -3.65
N GLU A 376 8.73 -22.84 -3.04
CA GLU A 376 9.37 -24.13 -3.21
C GLU A 376 9.39 -24.88 -1.87
N LYS A 377 9.28 -26.21 -1.93
CA LYS A 377 9.21 -27.07 -0.74
C LYS A 377 10.12 -28.27 -0.88
N THR A 378 10.78 -28.62 0.21
CA THR A 378 11.47 -29.92 0.40
C THR A 378 10.80 -30.71 1.52
N LEU A 379 10.86 -32.04 1.43
CA LEU A 379 10.41 -32.98 2.46
C LEU A 379 11.53 -33.88 2.95
N ASP A 380 12.76 -33.66 2.48
CA ASP A 380 13.93 -34.50 2.71
C ASP A 380 15.20 -33.70 3.11
N GLY A 381 14.95 -32.53 3.74
CA GLY A 381 16.01 -31.68 4.28
C GLY A 381 16.86 -31.01 3.22
N GLY A 382 16.27 -30.70 2.05
CA GLY A 382 16.93 -29.99 0.97
C GLY A 382 17.60 -30.89 -0.08
N THR A 383 17.43 -32.22 0.01
CA THR A 383 17.99 -33.15 -1.00
C THR A 383 17.23 -32.99 -2.34
N THR A 384 15.90 -32.86 -2.25
CA THR A 384 15.05 -32.59 -3.42
C THR A 384 14.09 -31.46 -3.11
N TRP A 385 13.81 -30.62 -4.11
CA TRP A 385 12.86 -29.52 -4.03
C TRP A 385 11.80 -29.65 -5.11
N GLY A 386 10.56 -29.27 -4.77
CA GLY A 386 9.44 -29.24 -5.66
C GLY A 386 8.65 -27.94 -5.55
N SER A 387 8.02 -27.52 -6.64
CA SER A 387 7.07 -26.43 -6.66
C SER A 387 5.69 -27.00 -6.97
N THR A 388 4.71 -26.79 -6.08
CA THR A 388 3.35 -27.34 -6.21
C THR A 388 2.28 -26.25 -6.29
N PHE A 389 2.64 -25.03 -6.64
CA PHE A 389 1.85 -23.82 -6.50
C PHE A 389 1.02 -23.47 -7.75
N SER A 390 0.28 -24.43 -8.31
CA SER A 390 -0.77 -24.11 -9.29
C SER A 390 -1.92 -23.37 -8.58
N ASN A 391 -2.35 -22.24 -9.12
CA ASN A 391 -3.43 -21.36 -8.62
C ASN A 391 -3.11 -20.52 -7.38
N VAL A 392 -1.86 -20.38 -7.00
CA VAL A 392 -1.40 -19.42 -6.01
C VAL A 392 -0.84 -18.20 -6.73
N HIS A 393 -1.10 -17.01 -6.22
CA HIS A 393 -0.50 -15.78 -6.74
C HIS A 393 1.04 -15.85 -6.56
N VAL A 394 1.78 -15.18 -7.42
CA VAL A 394 3.23 -15.04 -7.30
C VAL A 394 3.63 -14.14 -6.13
N ASP A 395 4.95 -13.99 -5.89
CA ASP A 395 5.54 -13.06 -4.92
C ASP A 395 5.22 -13.42 -3.46
N GLN A 396 5.82 -14.53 -2.99
CA GLN A 396 5.58 -15.11 -1.68
C GLN A 396 6.36 -14.40 -0.57
N HIS A 397 5.72 -14.07 0.57
CA HIS A 397 6.35 -13.33 1.67
C HIS A 397 6.32 -14.06 3.02
N ALA A 398 5.21 -14.71 3.35
CA ALA A 398 4.98 -15.28 4.67
C ALA A 398 4.51 -16.73 4.60
N VAL A 399 4.90 -17.53 5.60
CA VAL A 399 4.44 -18.92 5.81
C VAL A 399 4.18 -19.12 7.29
N ALA A 400 3.00 -19.66 7.63
CA ALA A 400 2.66 -20.06 8.98
C ALA A 400 2.19 -21.52 9.00
N PHE A 401 2.70 -22.30 9.97
CA PHE A 401 2.33 -23.70 10.17
C PHE A 401 1.37 -23.81 11.36
N ASN A 402 0.21 -24.42 11.15
CA ASN A 402 -0.71 -24.68 12.23
C ASN A 402 -0.32 -25.97 12.98
N THR A 403 0.39 -25.85 14.09
CA THR A 403 0.87 -27.01 14.87
C THR A 403 -0.25 -27.83 15.52
N GLN A 404 -1.47 -27.28 15.61
CA GLN A 404 -2.64 -27.95 16.19
C GLN A 404 -3.45 -28.71 15.12
N VAL A 405 -3.31 -28.35 13.85
CA VAL A 405 -4.00 -28.98 12.73
C VAL A 405 -2.97 -29.54 11.76
N PRO A 406 -2.61 -30.83 11.89
CA PRO A 406 -1.57 -31.41 11.04
C PRO A 406 -1.85 -31.22 9.55
N GLY A 407 -0.88 -30.69 8.83
CA GLY A 407 -0.99 -30.44 7.38
C GLY A 407 -1.61 -29.11 7.00
N GLU A 408 -2.02 -28.29 7.96
CA GLU A 408 -2.48 -26.94 7.69
C GLU A 408 -1.30 -25.97 7.61
N VAL A 409 -1.18 -25.31 6.46
CA VAL A 409 -0.16 -24.28 6.17
C VAL A 409 -0.83 -23.08 5.55
N LEU A 410 -0.55 -21.90 6.07
CA LEU A 410 -0.97 -20.64 5.52
C LEU A 410 0.20 -19.97 4.81
N ILE A 411 -0.06 -19.36 3.65
CA ILE A 411 0.94 -18.54 2.94
C ILE A 411 0.35 -17.18 2.60
N GLY A 412 1.17 -16.14 2.75
CA GLY A 412 0.88 -14.77 2.39
C GLY A 412 1.73 -14.29 1.21
N ASN A 413 1.09 -13.62 0.25
CA ASN A 413 1.74 -13.09 -0.94
C ASN A 413 1.08 -11.79 -1.41
N ASP A 414 1.48 -11.25 -2.58
CA ASP A 414 0.89 -10.02 -3.12
C ASP A 414 -0.57 -10.19 -3.59
N GLY A 415 -1.03 -11.44 -3.73
CA GLY A 415 -2.43 -11.79 -4.04
C GLY A 415 -3.31 -12.07 -2.83
N GLY A 416 -2.77 -11.99 -1.60
CA GLY A 416 -3.51 -12.21 -0.35
C GLY A 416 -3.14 -13.50 0.39
N LEU A 417 -4.08 -14.01 1.16
CA LEU A 417 -3.92 -15.20 2.00
C LEU A 417 -4.37 -16.46 1.27
N TYR A 418 -3.58 -17.52 1.43
CA TYR A 418 -3.90 -18.85 0.91
C TYR A 418 -3.72 -19.90 2.01
N LYS A 419 -4.64 -20.83 2.11
CA LYS A 419 -4.67 -21.90 3.11
C LYS A 419 -4.57 -23.27 2.46
N SER A 420 -3.68 -24.11 2.95
CA SER A 420 -3.55 -25.52 2.63
C SER A 420 -3.99 -26.38 3.82
N SER A 421 -4.67 -27.48 3.54
CA SER A 421 -4.91 -28.57 4.50
C SER A 421 -4.19 -29.86 4.10
N THR A 422 -3.24 -29.77 3.16
CA THR A 422 -2.58 -30.92 2.51
C THR A 422 -1.06 -30.80 2.57
N ASN A 423 -0.49 -30.28 3.66
CA ASN A 423 0.94 -30.00 3.81
C ASN A 423 1.49 -29.14 2.64
N GLY A 424 0.73 -28.15 2.17
CA GLY A 424 1.17 -27.29 1.07
C GLY A 424 1.13 -27.92 -0.34
N ASP A 425 0.42 -29.04 -0.54
CA ASP A 425 0.28 -29.63 -1.88
C ASP A 425 -0.80 -28.93 -2.70
N THR A 426 -1.84 -28.42 -2.04
CA THR A 426 -2.91 -27.65 -2.64
C THR A 426 -3.29 -26.48 -1.75
N TYR A 427 -3.68 -25.37 -2.35
CA TYR A 427 -4.06 -24.17 -1.61
C TYR A 427 -5.44 -23.66 -2.06
N GLN A 428 -6.15 -23.06 -1.13
CA GLN A 428 -7.38 -22.30 -1.37
C GLN A 428 -7.13 -20.84 -0.97
N LYS A 429 -7.53 -19.92 -1.83
CA LYS A 429 -7.46 -18.48 -1.54
C LYS A 429 -8.53 -18.10 -0.52
N ASP A 430 -8.16 -17.30 0.46
CA ASP A 430 -9.10 -16.54 1.28
C ASP A 430 -9.75 -15.44 0.43
N ASN A 431 -11.08 -15.36 0.48
CA ASN A 431 -11.85 -14.40 -0.30
C ASN A 431 -12.62 -13.40 0.59
N THR A 432 -12.24 -13.29 1.86
CA THR A 432 -12.95 -12.51 2.86
C THR A 432 -12.12 -11.37 3.44
N LEU A 433 -10.81 -11.34 3.17
CA LEU A 433 -9.86 -10.37 3.71
C LEU A 433 -9.81 -9.08 2.87
N PRO A 434 -10.20 -7.90 3.41
CA PRO A 434 -10.34 -6.65 2.65
C PRO A 434 -9.04 -5.83 2.61
N ILE A 435 -8.03 -6.27 1.85
CA ILE A 435 -6.69 -5.66 1.81
C ILE A 435 -6.23 -5.22 0.42
N THR A 436 -7.15 -5.12 -0.53
CA THR A 436 -6.82 -4.72 -1.91
C THR A 436 -6.18 -3.34 -1.95
N GLN A 437 -5.13 -3.20 -2.78
CA GLN A 437 -4.35 -1.99 -2.96
C GLN A 437 -4.72 -1.33 -4.30
N PHE A 438 -5.63 -0.35 -4.28
CA PHE A 438 -6.04 0.37 -5.48
C PHE A 438 -5.06 1.49 -5.84
N TYR A 439 -4.77 1.61 -7.13
CA TYR A 439 -4.20 2.81 -7.74
C TYR A 439 -5.27 3.75 -8.26
N ARG A 440 -6.27 3.23 -9.01
CA ARG A 440 -7.31 4.01 -9.66
C ARG A 440 -8.66 3.30 -9.61
N PHE A 441 -9.73 4.09 -9.80
CA PHE A 441 -11.10 3.61 -9.67
C PHE A 441 -12.01 4.21 -10.76
N TYR A 442 -13.08 3.52 -11.11
CA TYR A 442 -14.08 4.02 -12.05
C TYR A 442 -15.41 3.29 -11.88
N VAL A 443 -16.51 4.00 -12.05
CA VAL A 443 -17.84 3.40 -12.05
C VAL A 443 -18.45 3.55 -13.44
N ASP A 444 -19.14 2.54 -13.94
CA ASP A 444 -19.82 2.59 -15.24
C ASP A 444 -20.87 3.72 -15.23
N PRO A 445 -20.79 4.68 -16.12
CA PRO A 445 -21.65 5.88 -16.09
C PRO A 445 -23.13 5.59 -16.32
N GLN A 446 -23.49 4.41 -16.85
CA GLN A 446 -24.86 3.97 -17.07
C GLN A 446 -25.35 2.93 -16.04
N ASN A 447 -24.44 2.33 -15.27
CA ASN A 447 -24.77 1.24 -14.35
C ASN A 447 -23.88 1.26 -13.10
N GLU A 448 -24.36 1.84 -12.03
CA GLU A 448 -23.65 1.94 -10.74
C GLU A 448 -23.22 0.59 -10.13
N ASN A 449 -23.83 -0.51 -10.57
CA ASN A 449 -23.43 -1.86 -10.13
C ASN A 449 -22.20 -2.40 -10.86
N LYS A 450 -21.75 -1.75 -11.93
CA LYS A 450 -20.50 -2.09 -12.61
C LYS A 450 -19.40 -1.15 -12.12
N VAL A 451 -18.52 -1.68 -11.32
CA VAL A 451 -17.41 -0.94 -10.71
C VAL A 451 -16.08 -1.54 -11.17
N TYR A 452 -15.14 -0.68 -11.47
CA TYR A 452 -13.83 -1.04 -12.00
C TYR A 452 -12.73 -0.45 -11.13
N GLY A 453 -11.60 -1.14 -11.01
CA GLY A 453 -10.44 -0.62 -10.32
C GLY A 453 -9.13 -1.16 -10.89
N GLY A 454 -8.14 -0.30 -10.92
CA GLY A 454 -6.76 -0.70 -11.18
C GLY A 454 -6.04 -0.94 -9.87
N THR A 455 -5.39 -2.10 -9.73
CA THR A 455 -4.80 -2.54 -8.46
C THR A 455 -3.34 -2.94 -8.63
N GLN A 456 -2.57 -2.76 -7.57
CA GLN A 456 -1.20 -3.26 -7.55
C GLN A 456 -1.21 -4.78 -7.59
N ASP A 457 -0.37 -5.36 -8.45
CA ASP A 457 -0.10 -6.79 -8.64
C ASP A 457 -1.34 -7.65 -8.95
N ASN A 458 -2.56 -7.11 -8.83
CA ASN A 458 -3.82 -7.84 -8.93
C ASN A 458 -4.70 -7.42 -10.13
N ASN A 459 -4.12 -6.86 -11.18
CA ASN A 459 -4.77 -6.55 -12.46
C ASN A 459 -5.68 -5.30 -12.43
N THR A 460 -6.28 -4.99 -13.57
CA THR A 460 -7.53 -4.23 -13.60
C THR A 460 -8.68 -5.20 -13.34
N ILE A 461 -9.48 -4.90 -12.33
CA ILE A 461 -10.56 -5.75 -11.81
C ILE A 461 -11.91 -5.09 -11.98
N ARG A 462 -12.97 -5.89 -11.92
CA ARG A 462 -14.36 -5.42 -12.07
C ARG A 462 -15.34 -6.28 -11.27
N THR A 463 -16.35 -5.65 -10.67
CA THR A 463 -17.65 -6.28 -10.33
C THR A 463 -18.73 -5.83 -11.31
N THR A 464 -19.80 -6.59 -11.46
CA THR A 464 -20.98 -6.25 -12.28
C THR A 464 -22.27 -6.23 -11.48
N SER A 465 -22.17 -6.42 -10.16
CA SER A 465 -23.29 -6.52 -9.23
C SER A 465 -23.19 -5.53 -8.07
N ALA A 466 -22.11 -4.73 -8.01
CA ALA A 466 -21.67 -4.01 -6.82
C ALA A 466 -21.46 -4.92 -5.59
N GLY A 467 -21.24 -6.24 -5.82
CA GLY A 467 -20.93 -7.20 -4.76
C GLY A 467 -19.52 -6.96 -4.21
N ILE A 468 -19.32 -7.33 -2.95
CA ILE A 468 -18.03 -7.15 -2.27
C ILE A 468 -17.06 -8.32 -2.50
N ASP A 469 -17.54 -9.46 -3.01
CA ASP A 469 -16.83 -10.73 -3.11
C ASP A 469 -16.86 -11.38 -4.52
N ASP A 470 -17.34 -10.64 -5.53
CA ASP A 470 -17.53 -11.17 -6.90
C ASP A 470 -16.65 -10.46 -7.96
N TRP A 471 -15.64 -9.73 -7.54
CA TRP A 471 -14.76 -9.03 -8.46
C TRP A 471 -13.90 -10.00 -9.27
N GLN A 472 -13.69 -9.65 -10.55
CA GLN A 472 -12.95 -10.48 -11.50
C GLN A 472 -11.85 -9.67 -12.21
N PRO A 473 -10.67 -10.24 -12.45
CA PRO A 473 -9.64 -9.61 -13.28
C PRO A 473 -10.10 -9.56 -14.75
N ILE A 474 -9.86 -8.41 -15.39
CA ILE A 474 -10.21 -8.21 -16.80
C ILE A 474 -9.01 -7.80 -17.67
N PHE A 475 -7.97 -7.17 -17.12
CA PHE A 475 -6.76 -6.77 -17.86
C PHE A 475 -5.53 -6.94 -17.00
N GLY A 476 -4.50 -7.63 -17.49
CA GLY A 476 -3.36 -8.10 -16.71
C GLY A 476 -2.29 -7.05 -16.41
N GLY A 477 -1.49 -7.31 -15.35
CA GLY A 477 -0.41 -6.47 -14.82
C GLY A 477 -0.87 -5.67 -13.60
N ASP A 478 -0.07 -4.69 -13.14
CA ASP A 478 -0.60 -3.65 -12.27
C ASP A 478 -1.65 -2.87 -13.05
N GLY A 479 -2.86 -2.80 -12.54
CA GLY A 479 -3.93 -2.04 -13.16
C GLY A 479 -3.85 -0.57 -12.75
N PHE A 480 -4.14 0.33 -13.70
CA PHE A 480 -4.26 1.77 -13.44
C PHE A 480 -5.64 2.27 -13.88
N GLN A 481 -5.74 3.47 -14.45
CA GLN A 481 -7.02 4.07 -14.78
C GLN A 481 -7.83 3.21 -15.74
N PRO A 482 -8.95 2.60 -15.31
CA PRO A 482 -9.97 2.08 -16.22
C PRO A 482 -10.87 3.22 -16.67
N LEU A 483 -11.36 3.16 -17.91
CA LEU A 483 -12.35 4.09 -18.45
C LEU A 483 -13.43 3.32 -19.19
N VAL A 484 -14.68 3.72 -19.03
CA VAL A 484 -15.84 3.14 -19.71
C VAL A 484 -16.51 4.19 -20.55
N GLN A 485 -16.74 3.88 -21.83
CA GLN A 485 -17.33 4.82 -22.78
C GLN A 485 -18.80 5.07 -22.41
N SER A 486 -19.17 6.35 -22.25
CA SER A 486 -20.47 6.73 -21.68
C SER A 486 -21.68 6.41 -22.57
N ASP A 487 -21.54 6.38 -23.88
CA ASP A 487 -22.62 6.05 -24.83
C ASP A 487 -22.65 4.57 -25.23
N ASN A 488 -21.58 3.79 -24.90
CA ASN A 488 -21.51 2.36 -25.14
C ASN A 488 -20.60 1.69 -24.10
N THR A 489 -21.16 1.26 -22.99
CA THR A 489 -20.41 0.68 -21.86
C THR A 489 -19.81 -0.70 -22.11
N ASN A 490 -19.99 -1.29 -23.30
CA ASN A 490 -19.20 -2.45 -23.74
C ASN A 490 -17.79 -2.07 -24.20
N ILE A 491 -17.52 -0.78 -24.39
CA ILE A 491 -16.18 -0.28 -24.74
C ILE A 491 -15.49 0.18 -23.49
N ILE A 492 -14.39 -0.52 -23.16
CA ILE A 492 -13.60 -0.32 -21.95
C ILE A 492 -12.16 -0.10 -22.35
N TYR A 493 -11.52 0.86 -21.73
CA TYR A 493 -10.09 1.08 -21.81
C TYR A 493 -9.47 0.74 -20.45
N ALA A 494 -8.31 0.10 -20.47
CA ALA A 494 -7.56 -0.25 -19.27
C ALA A 494 -6.08 -0.02 -19.48
N LEU A 495 -5.42 0.51 -18.46
CA LEU A 495 -3.98 0.73 -18.44
C LEU A 495 -3.28 -0.30 -17.57
N SER A 496 -2.13 -0.76 -18.00
CA SER A 496 -1.15 -1.39 -17.11
C SER A 496 0.15 -0.58 -17.07
N GLN A 497 1.15 -1.06 -16.35
CA GLN A 497 2.38 -0.33 -16.02
C GLN A 497 2.95 0.45 -17.23
N ARG A 498 3.31 1.72 -16.99
CA ARG A 498 3.95 2.59 -17.97
C ARG A 498 3.10 2.82 -19.23
N GLY A 499 1.80 2.94 -19.03
CA GLY A 499 0.86 3.36 -20.07
C GLY A 499 0.55 2.30 -21.13
N ASN A 500 0.78 1.03 -20.86
CA ASN A 500 0.31 -0.02 -21.78
C ASN A 500 -1.22 -0.03 -21.81
N LEU A 501 -1.80 0.55 -22.88
CA LEU A 501 -3.22 0.76 -23.06
C LEU A 501 -3.86 -0.37 -23.85
N GLY A 502 -4.85 -1.01 -23.24
CA GLY A 502 -5.76 -1.94 -23.88
C GLY A 502 -7.13 -1.34 -24.12
N LYS A 503 -7.77 -1.71 -25.23
CA LYS A 503 -9.19 -1.42 -25.53
C LYS A 503 -9.97 -2.69 -25.70
N SER A 504 -11.05 -2.83 -24.96
CA SER A 504 -12.10 -3.84 -25.17
C SER A 504 -13.29 -3.24 -25.93
N ILE A 505 -13.92 -4.05 -26.78
CA ILE A 505 -15.20 -3.70 -27.47
C ILE A 505 -16.30 -4.71 -27.13
N ASN A 506 -16.06 -5.58 -26.18
CA ASN A 506 -16.92 -6.73 -25.82
C ASN A 506 -17.04 -6.89 -24.30
N ASP A 507 -17.23 -5.77 -23.60
CA ASP A 507 -17.46 -5.74 -22.15
C ASP A 507 -16.33 -6.39 -21.34
N GLY A 508 -15.06 -6.09 -21.69
CA GLY A 508 -13.90 -6.57 -20.96
C GLY A 508 -13.52 -8.05 -21.16
N VAL A 509 -14.21 -8.77 -22.06
CA VAL A 509 -13.90 -10.19 -22.34
C VAL A 509 -12.53 -10.34 -23.00
N SER A 510 -12.14 -9.38 -23.83
CA SER A 510 -10.82 -9.34 -24.44
C SER A 510 -10.39 -7.91 -24.74
N PHE A 511 -9.07 -7.68 -24.73
CA PHE A 511 -8.46 -6.38 -25.00
C PHE A 511 -7.47 -6.49 -26.16
N ASN A 512 -7.39 -5.42 -26.95
CA ASN A 512 -6.39 -5.22 -27.97
C ASN A 512 -5.58 -3.96 -27.64
N GLY A 513 -4.28 -3.94 -28.00
CA GLY A 513 -3.44 -2.75 -27.84
C GLY A 513 -4.01 -1.54 -28.58
N ALA A 514 -3.98 -0.38 -27.94
CA ALA A 514 -4.66 0.84 -28.40
C ALA A 514 -3.73 2.08 -28.43
N LEU A 515 -2.43 1.90 -28.72
CA LEU A 515 -1.41 2.97 -28.76
C LEU A 515 -0.95 3.34 -30.19
N ASN A 516 -1.74 3.02 -31.23
CA ASN A 516 -1.36 3.32 -32.61
C ASN A 516 -1.22 4.85 -32.83
N GLY A 517 -0.03 5.30 -33.23
CA GLY A 517 0.30 6.71 -33.42
C GLY A 517 1.10 7.34 -32.26
N ILE A 518 1.27 6.65 -31.13
CA ILE A 518 2.16 7.08 -30.03
C ILE A 518 3.52 6.40 -30.23
N PRO A 519 4.62 7.18 -30.36
CA PRO A 519 5.96 6.62 -30.51
C PRO A 519 6.40 5.88 -29.24
N SER A 520 7.03 4.71 -29.42
CA SER A 520 7.61 3.94 -28.30
C SER A 520 8.83 4.61 -27.63
N SER A 521 9.33 5.70 -28.21
CA SER A 521 10.38 6.54 -27.64
C SER A 521 9.88 7.54 -26.62
N ASP A 522 8.57 7.79 -26.59
CA ASP A 522 7.98 8.69 -25.62
C ASP A 522 7.94 8.05 -24.23
N VAL A 523 8.09 8.89 -23.20
CA VAL A 523 8.23 8.44 -21.82
C VAL A 523 6.88 8.48 -21.13
N ASN A 524 6.52 7.40 -20.47
CA ASN A 524 5.29 7.28 -19.73
C ASN A 524 5.54 7.26 -18.22
N ASN A 525 4.67 7.89 -17.45
CA ASN A 525 4.62 7.68 -16.01
C ASN A 525 4.29 6.21 -15.68
N TRP A 526 4.60 5.79 -14.47
CA TRP A 526 4.17 4.49 -13.95
C TRP A 526 2.65 4.38 -14.01
N ASP A 527 1.95 5.41 -13.51
CA ASP A 527 0.52 5.64 -13.63
C ASP A 527 0.29 6.72 -14.70
N THR A 528 0.02 6.31 -15.90
CA THR A 528 -0.09 7.18 -17.07
C THR A 528 -1.46 7.87 -17.12
N ALA A 529 -1.47 9.18 -17.28
CA ALA A 529 -2.70 9.96 -17.38
C ALA A 529 -3.48 9.66 -18.68
N ILE A 530 -4.76 9.38 -18.54
CA ILE A 530 -5.72 9.21 -19.65
C ILE A 530 -7.10 9.72 -19.20
N THR A 531 -7.82 10.40 -20.10
CA THR A 531 -9.18 10.89 -19.84
C THR A 531 -10.00 10.97 -21.10
N PHE A 532 -11.33 10.95 -20.98
CA PHE A 532 -12.25 11.29 -22.06
C PHE A 532 -12.40 12.81 -22.23
N ASP A 533 -12.83 13.21 -23.42
CA ASP A 533 -13.51 14.49 -23.62
C ASP A 533 -14.92 14.38 -23.02
N PRO A 534 -15.33 15.25 -22.10
CA PRO A 534 -16.65 15.15 -21.47
C PRO A 534 -17.83 15.26 -22.47
N ALA A 535 -17.63 15.93 -23.61
CA ALA A 535 -18.65 16.14 -24.60
C ALA A 535 -18.65 15.06 -25.72
N ASP A 536 -17.59 14.27 -25.86
CA ASP A 536 -17.47 13.27 -26.93
C ASP A 536 -16.75 12.02 -26.46
N SER A 537 -17.50 10.95 -26.25
CA SER A 537 -16.99 9.64 -25.79
C SER A 537 -16.04 8.91 -26.76
N GLN A 538 -15.90 9.37 -28.01
CA GLN A 538 -14.91 8.87 -28.98
C GLN A 538 -13.59 9.62 -28.89
N THR A 539 -13.56 10.76 -28.21
CA THR A 539 -12.38 11.58 -28.02
C THR A 539 -11.75 11.29 -26.67
N LEU A 540 -10.46 10.93 -26.70
CA LEU A 540 -9.64 10.69 -25.50
C LEU A 540 -8.33 11.46 -25.60
N TYR A 541 -7.75 11.70 -24.42
CA TYR A 541 -6.44 12.32 -24.27
C TYR A 541 -5.54 11.38 -23.47
N TYR A 542 -4.27 11.28 -23.87
CA TYR A 542 -3.28 10.39 -23.29
C TYR A 542 -1.96 11.15 -23.06
N GLY A 543 -1.39 11.00 -21.85
CA GLY A 543 -0.19 11.70 -21.41
C GLY A 543 1.07 10.82 -21.49
N THR A 544 2.10 11.35 -22.18
CA THR A 544 3.51 10.94 -22.09
C THR A 544 4.27 12.12 -21.47
N GLN A 545 5.44 12.54 -21.97
CA GLN A 545 5.95 13.91 -21.77
C GLN A 545 5.16 14.94 -22.60
N ARG A 546 4.25 14.46 -23.46
CA ARG A 546 3.36 15.22 -24.33
C ARG A 546 1.94 14.75 -24.16
N ILE A 547 1.02 15.47 -24.76
CA ILE A 547 -0.38 15.04 -24.83
C ILE A 547 -0.70 14.58 -26.26
N TYR A 548 -1.33 13.44 -26.34
CA TYR A 548 -1.91 12.85 -27.53
C TYR A 548 -3.43 12.89 -27.46
N LYS A 549 -4.07 13.15 -28.59
CA LYS A 549 -5.52 13.14 -28.75
C LYS A 549 -5.93 12.12 -29.80
N THR A 550 -7.00 11.40 -29.55
CA THR A 550 -7.73 10.60 -30.53
C THR A 550 -9.17 11.11 -30.63
N THR A 551 -9.79 10.99 -31.81
CA THR A 551 -11.21 11.31 -32.05
C THR A 551 -11.97 10.12 -32.64
N ASN A 552 -11.38 8.92 -32.52
CA ASN A 552 -11.93 7.69 -33.06
C ASN A 552 -11.78 6.52 -32.09
N GLY A 553 -11.88 6.81 -30.81
CA GLY A 553 -11.87 5.78 -29.76
C GLY A 553 -10.54 5.01 -29.70
N ALA A 554 -9.42 5.71 -29.71
CA ALA A 554 -8.07 5.15 -29.68
C ALA A 554 -7.70 4.32 -30.95
N GLY A 555 -8.36 4.53 -32.07
CA GLY A 555 -7.99 3.91 -33.34
C GLY A 555 -6.67 4.47 -33.89
N ASN A 556 -6.42 5.77 -33.69
CA ASN A 556 -5.16 6.45 -33.97
C ASN A 556 -5.00 7.69 -33.09
N TRP A 557 -3.80 7.94 -32.61
CA TRP A 557 -3.44 9.09 -31.80
C TRP A 557 -2.62 10.12 -32.58
N GLY A 558 -2.90 11.39 -32.35
CA GLY A 558 -2.14 12.52 -32.85
C GLY A 558 -1.62 13.38 -31.70
N VAL A 559 -0.36 13.82 -31.79
CA VAL A 559 0.22 14.72 -30.79
C VAL A 559 -0.42 16.12 -30.91
N ILE A 560 -0.78 16.70 -29.76
CA ILE A 560 -1.39 18.04 -29.66
C ILE A 560 -0.61 18.99 -28.74
N SER A 561 0.53 18.57 -28.18
CA SER A 561 1.35 19.47 -27.35
C SER A 561 2.85 19.36 -27.73
N PRO A 562 3.66 20.38 -27.40
CA PRO A 562 5.10 20.18 -27.26
C PRO A 562 5.39 19.24 -26.08
N ASP A 563 6.67 19.05 -25.75
CA ASP A 563 7.10 18.52 -24.47
C ASP A 563 6.68 19.50 -23.35
N LEU A 564 5.90 19.03 -22.39
CA LEU A 564 5.35 19.85 -21.31
C LEU A 564 6.18 19.78 -20.02
N SER A 565 7.21 18.93 -19.99
CA SER A 565 8.07 18.69 -18.86
C SER A 565 9.46 19.32 -19.00
N ASN A 566 10.19 19.38 -17.89
CA ASN A 566 11.58 19.85 -17.88
C ASN A 566 12.59 18.69 -17.99
N GLY A 567 12.10 17.43 -17.97
CA GLY A 567 12.94 16.24 -17.93
C GLY A 567 13.65 16.00 -16.60
N PRO A 568 14.55 15.05 -16.46
CA PRO A 568 15.19 14.24 -17.51
C PRO A 568 14.34 13.04 -17.92
N HIS A 569 14.20 12.80 -19.21
CA HIS A 569 13.46 11.64 -19.75
C HIS A 569 14.26 10.33 -19.73
N SER A 570 15.30 10.25 -18.91
CA SER A 570 16.21 9.10 -18.85
C SER A 570 16.73 8.89 -17.44
N GLY A 571 17.04 7.65 -17.11
CA GLY A 571 17.56 7.24 -15.82
C GLY A 571 16.53 6.46 -14.99
N ASN A 572 16.85 6.23 -13.71
CA ASN A 572 15.94 5.54 -12.78
C ASN A 572 14.80 6.44 -12.27
N LEU A 573 14.92 7.74 -12.50
CA LEU A 573 13.92 8.73 -12.12
C LEU A 573 13.05 8.98 -13.34
N ALA A 574 11.81 8.56 -13.28
CA ALA A 574 10.82 8.78 -14.33
C ALA A 574 10.17 10.17 -14.21
N TYR A 575 10.97 11.21 -13.91
CA TYR A 575 10.48 12.58 -14.00
C TYR A 575 10.46 13.03 -15.44
N GLY A 576 9.59 13.96 -15.75
CA GLY A 576 9.40 14.48 -17.08
C GLY A 576 8.24 13.82 -17.79
N THR A 577 7.14 13.59 -17.08
CA THR A 577 5.91 13.00 -17.64
C THR A 577 4.68 13.76 -17.18
N VAL A 578 3.62 13.71 -18.01
CA VAL A 578 2.28 14.21 -17.65
C VAL A 578 1.66 13.23 -16.64
N THR A 579 1.17 13.75 -15.53
CA THR A 579 0.55 12.98 -14.42
C THR A 579 -0.95 13.18 -14.34
N SER A 580 -1.45 14.29 -14.85
CA SER A 580 -2.88 14.60 -14.84
C SER A 580 -3.28 15.37 -16.10
N ILE A 581 -4.42 15.05 -16.68
CA ILE A 581 -5.05 15.76 -17.80
C ILE A 581 -6.50 15.93 -17.43
N ASP A 582 -7.04 17.15 -17.59
CA ASP A 582 -8.46 17.38 -17.46
C ASP A 582 -8.96 18.30 -18.58
N VAL A 583 -10.14 18.00 -19.07
CA VAL A 583 -10.83 18.75 -20.13
C VAL A 583 -12.04 19.42 -19.51
N SER A 584 -12.17 20.72 -19.70
CA SER A 584 -13.31 21.44 -19.16
C SER A 584 -14.65 20.85 -19.66
N PRO A 585 -15.56 20.47 -18.77
CA PRO A 585 -16.89 20.00 -19.17
C PRO A 585 -17.74 21.10 -19.80
N LEU A 586 -17.32 22.36 -19.68
CA LEU A 586 -18.02 23.54 -20.24
C LEU A 586 -17.46 23.99 -21.60
N ASP A 587 -16.22 23.62 -21.93
CA ASP A 587 -15.56 23.95 -23.20
C ASP A 587 -14.45 22.92 -23.51
N SER A 588 -14.68 22.02 -24.45
CA SER A 588 -13.71 21.00 -24.89
C SER A 588 -12.43 21.54 -25.55
N ASN A 589 -12.37 22.87 -25.85
CA ASN A 589 -11.12 23.50 -26.31
C ASN A 589 -10.18 23.81 -25.14
N LEU A 590 -10.70 23.84 -23.90
CA LEU A 590 -9.98 24.17 -22.69
C LEU A 590 -9.48 22.88 -22.04
N ILE A 591 -8.16 22.68 -22.05
CA ILE A 591 -7.51 21.48 -21.52
C ILE A 591 -6.38 21.91 -20.57
N TYR A 592 -6.33 21.29 -19.39
CA TYR A 592 -5.26 21.46 -18.43
C TYR A 592 -4.39 20.21 -18.34
N ALA A 593 -3.12 20.40 -18.06
CA ALA A 593 -2.17 19.32 -17.83
C ALA A 593 -1.23 19.63 -16.65
N GLY A 594 -1.01 18.65 -15.81
CA GLY A 594 -0.03 18.67 -14.74
C GLY A 594 1.09 17.66 -14.99
N THR A 595 2.31 17.94 -14.48
CA THR A 595 3.48 17.09 -14.67
C THR A 595 4.09 16.66 -13.33
N ASP A 596 4.89 15.59 -13.36
CA ASP A 596 5.62 15.07 -12.21
C ASP A 596 6.80 15.96 -11.78
N ASP A 597 7.14 16.95 -12.59
CA ASP A 597 8.18 17.95 -12.31
C ASP A 597 7.61 19.37 -12.07
N GLY A 598 6.33 19.44 -11.69
CA GLY A 598 5.69 20.62 -11.10
C GLY A 598 5.09 21.61 -12.09
N ASN A 599 5.13 21.32 -13.40
CA ASN A 599 4.53 22.22 -14.38
C ASN A 599 3.01 22.05 -14.46
N VAL A 600 2.31 23.16 -14.60
CA VAL A 600 0.88 23.20 -14.94
C VAL A 600 0.70 24.00 -16.22
N TRP A 601 0.05 23.38 -17.20
CA TRP A 601 -0.16 23.94 -18.52
C TRP A 601 -1.65 24.05 -18.86
N VAL A 602 -1.98 25.05 -19.68
CA VAL A 602 -3.32 25.21 -20.22
C VAL A 602 -3.28 25.48 -21.72
N THR A 603 -4.25 24.92 -22.44
CA THR A 603 -4.61 25.32 -23.81
C THR A 603 -6.07 25.73 -23.83
N GLN A 604 -6.41 26.76 -24.59
CA GLN A 604 -7.79 27.23 -24.81
C GLN A 604 -8.21 27.06 -26.28
N ASP A 605 -7.41 26.37 -27.09
CA ASP A 605 -7.60 26.18 -28.53
C ASP A 605 -7.34 24.73 -28.98
N SER A 606 -7.75 23.74 -28.14
CA SER A 606 -7.65 22.32 -28.40
C SER A 606 -6.22 21.82 -28.64
N GLY A 607 -5.22 22.45 -28.02
CA GLY A 607 -3.82 22.03 -28.10
C GLY A 607 -3.01 22.74 -29.20
N THR A 608 -3.54 23.74 -29.90
CA THR A 608 -2.78 24.51 -30.89
C THR A 608 -1.69 25.34 -30.21
N ASN A 609 -2.03 25.96 -29.08
CA ASN A 609 -1.11 26.74 -28.26
C ASN A 609 -1.23 26.28 -26.79
N TRP A 610 -0.09 26.14 -26.12
CA TRP A 610 0.00 25.81 -24.69
C TRP A 610 0.70 26.92 -23.92
N THR A 611 0.13 27.29 -22.79
CA THR A 611 0.65 28.32 -21.89
C THR A 611 1.02 27.68 -20.56
N LEU A 612 2.27 27.89 -20.09
CA LEU A 612 2.67 27.51 -18.74
C LEU A 612 2.05 28.48 -17.74
N VAL A 613 1.41 27.95 -16.70
CA VAL A 613 0.65 28.73 -15.71
C VAL A 613 1.10 28.42 -14.27
N SER A 614 2.23 27.74 -14.08
CA SER A 614 2.74 27.32 -12.77
C SER A 614 3.82 28.23 -12.17
N ASP A 615 4.10 29.43 -12.74
CA ASP A 615 5.17 30.30 -12.29
C ASP A 615 5.09 30.72 -10.80
N THR A 616 3.90 30.73 -10.22
CA THR A 616 3.66 31.09 -8.81
C THR A 616 3.27 29.88 -7.95
N LEU A 617 3.21 28.69 -8.53
CA LEU A 617 2.89 27.44 -7.85
C LEU A 617 4.16 26.77 -7.31
N PRO A 618 4.04 25.89 -6.31
CA PRO A 618 5.19 25.15 -5.79
C PRO A 618 5.72 24.15 -6.82
N ASN A 619 7.04 24.00 -6.88
CA ASN A 619 7.67 22.96 -7.70
C ASN A 619 7.58 21.59 -7.01
N LEU A 620 6.38 21.04 -6.98
CA LEU A 620 6.06 19.72 -6.42
C LEU A 620 5.38 18.87 -7.49
N TRP A 621 5.30 17.56 -7.27
CA TRP A 621 4.60 16.64 -8.17
C TRP A 621 3.10 17.00 -8.23
N VAL A 622 2.59 17.36 -9.42
CA VAL A 622 1.16 17.60 -9.63
C VAL A 622 0.42 16.28 -9.64
N THR A 623 -0.53 16.11 -8.73
CA THR A 623 -1.36 14.89 -8.64
C THR A 623 -2.63 14.98 -9.45
N LYS A 624 -3.29 16.15 -9.40
CA LYS A 624 -4.51 16.39 -10.14
C LYS A 624 -4.59 17.84 -10.63
N VAL A 625 -5.11 18.00 -11.83
CA VAL A 625 -5.75 19.23 -12.30
C VAL A 625 -7.24 18.95 -12.44
N LEU A 626 -8.11 19.89 -12.03
CA LEU A 626 -9.57 19.73 -12.08
C LEU A 626 -10.20 21.02 -12.61
N ALA A 627 -10.71 20.99 -13.83
CA ALA A 627 -11.52 22.08 -14.40
C ALA A 627 -12.91 22.06 -13.76
N SER A 628 -13.41 23.21 -13.38
CA SER A 628 -14.73 23.33 -12.74
C SER A 628 -15.88 23.00 -13.72
N SER A 629 -16.88 22.27 -13.21
CA SER A 629 -18.13 22.01 -13.95
C SER A 629 -19.14 23.18 -13.89
N SER A 630 -18.90 24.18 -13.06
CA SER A 630 -19.82 25.30 -12.84
C SER A 630 -19.30 26.65 -13.34
N ASP A 631 -17.98 26.82 -13.50
CA ASP A 631 -17.35 28.05 -13.99
C ASP A 631 -16.19 27.69 -14.92
N VAL A 632 -16.25 28.08 -16.18
CA VAL A 632 -15.26 27.76 -17.22
C VAL A 632 -13.88 28.33 -16.92
N SER A 633 -13.79 29.43 -16.17
CA SER A 633 -12.51 30.05 -15.78
C SER A 633 -11.86 29.44 -14.56
N GLN A 634 -12.61 28.62 -13.81
CA GLN A 634 -12.15 28.06 -12.54
C GLN A 634 -11.44 26.71 -12.74
N VAL A 635 -10.29 26.56 -12.10
CA VAL A 635 -9.51 25.32 -12.09
C VAL A 635 -8.83 25.13 -10.73
N TYR A 636 -8.69 23.86 -10.32
CA TYR A 636 -7.97 23.43 -9.11
C TYR A 636 -6.75 22.63 -9.46
N VAL A 637 -5.72 22.71 -8.61
CA VAL A 637 -4.48 21.91 -8.73
C VAL A 637 -4.10 21.37 -7.36
N THR A 638 -3.69 20.10 -7.32
CA THR A 638 -3.22 19.43 -6.09
C THR A 638 -1.82 18.87 -6.24
N TYR A 639 -1.14 18.70 -5.10
CA TYR A 639 0.25 18.28 -5.00
C TYR A 639 0.45 17.21 -3.93
N SER A 640 1.30 16.23 -4.21
CA SER A 640 1.64 15.14 -3.28
C SER A 640 2.91 15.37 -2.48
N GLY A 641 3.68 16.42 -2.75
CA GLY A 641 4.90 16.73 -2.01
C GLY A 641 4.64 17.23 -0.60
N TYR A 642 5.71 17.34 0.18
CA TYR A 642 5.70 17.96 1.51
C TYR A 642 6.20 19.40 1.44
N ARG A 643 5.84 20.23 2.43
CA ARG A 643 6.32 21.60 2.57
C ARG A 643 7.78 21.60 3.04
N TYR A 644 8.67 22.09 2.21
CA TYR A 644 10.08 22.27 2.55
C TYR A 644 10.45 23.76 2.46
N GLY A 645 10.82 24.36 3.60
CA GLY A 645 11.30 25.74 3.70
C GLY A 645 10.18 26.76 3.80
N GLU A 646 9.64 27.23 2.69
CA GLU A 646 8.49 28.12 2.65
C GLU A 646 7.18 27.36 2.81
N GLU A 647 6.18 27.97 3.45
CA GLU A 647 4.86 27.37 3.65
C GLU A 647 4.07 27.41 2.35
N HIS A 648 4.33 26.47 1.45
CA HIS A 648 3.51 26.27 0.26
C HIS A 648 2.38 25.30 0.57
N GLY A 649 1.18 25.60 0.02
CA GLY A 649 0.01 24.72 0.16
C GLY A 649 0.07 23.49 -0.72
N HIS A 650 -0.92 22.64 -0.55
CA HIS A 650 -1.11 21.43 -1.36
C HIS A 650 -2.28 21.54 -2.34
N VAL A 651 -3.15 22.53 -2.16
CA VAL A 651 -4.34 22.75 -2.99
C VAL A 651 -4.40 24.21 -3.40
N PHE A 652 -4.51 24.46 -4.68
CA PHE A 652 -4.62 25.80 -5.25
C PHE A 652 -5.84 25.92 -6.16
N LYS A 653 -6.44 27.12 -6.16
CA LYS A 653 -7.59 27.50 -6.99
C LYS A 653 -7.22 28.69 -7.87
N SER A 654 -7.61 28.63 -9.13
CA SER A 654 -7.60 29.80 -10.04
C SER A 654 -9.02 30.11 -10.50
N GLU A 655 -9.31 31.38 -10.75
CA GLU A 655 -10.58 31.87 -11.28
C GLU A 655 -10.39 32.62 -12.63
N ASP A 656 -9.20 32.48 -13.24
CA ASP A 656 -8.80 33.18 -14.47
C ASP A 656 -7.97 32.27 -15.41
N TYR A 657 -8.41 31.00 -15.55
CA TYR A 657 -7.80 30.00 -16.44
C TYR A 657 -6.36 29.63 -16.04
N GLY A 658 -5.99 29.77 -14.76
CA GLY A 658 -4.64 29.51 -14.27
C GLY A 658 -3.68 30.69 -14.33
N THR A 659 -4.15 31.90 -14.72
CA THR A 659 -3.27 33.08 -14.77
C THR A 659 -2.81 33.52 -13.40
N THR A 660 -3.69 33.44 -12.40
CA THR A 660 -3.36 33.66 -10.99
C THR A 660 -3.90 32.54 -10.12
N TRP A 661 -3.22 32.25 -9.00
CA TRP A 661 -3.54 31.17 -8.11
C TRP A 661 -3.69 31.66 -6.66
N SER A 662 -4.69 31.12 -5.97
CA SER A 662 -4.90 31.29 -4.53
C SER A 662 -4.65 29.96 -3.84
N ASP A 663 -3.82 29.98 -2.80
CA ASP A 663 -3.66 28.83 -1.92
C ASP A 663 -4.92 28.65 -1.05
N ILE A 664 -5.59 27.51 -1.17
CA ILE A 664 -6.78 27.15 -0.41
C ILE A 664 -6.51 25.97 0.55
N SER A 665 -5.25 25.72 0.87
CA SER A 665 -4.87 24.65 1.82
C SER A 665 -5.19 25.01 3.27
N ASN A 666 -5.21 26.27 3.64
CA ASN A 666 -5.59 26.81 4.96
C ASN A 666 -5.22 25.92 6.15
N ASN A 667 -6.19 25.25 6.79
CA ASN A 667 -5.98 24.40 7.96
C ASN A 667 -5.58 22.94 7.61
N LEU A 668 -5.33 22.61 6.33
CA LEU A 668 -4.83 21.29 5.95
C LEU A 668 -3.51 20.98 6.65
N PRO A 669 -3.33 19.78 7.18
CA PRO A 669 -2.02 19.34 7.64
C PRO A 669 -1.03 19.24 6.47
N ASP A 670 0.25 19.19 6.75
CA ASP A 670 1.29 18.97 5.74
C ASP A 670 1.27 17.48 5.32
N ILE A 671 0.44 17.16 4.35
CA ILE A 671 0.18 15.79 3.87
C ILE A 671 -0.04 15.78 2.36
N PRO A 672 0.43 14.75 1.63
CA PRO A 672 0.13 14.58 0.21
C PRO A 672 -1.37 14.59 -0.08
N VAL A 673 -1.75 15.36 -1.11
CA VAL A 673 -3.09 15.35 -1.69
C VAL A 673 -3.01 14.63 -3.03
N ASN A 674 -3.67 13.48 -3.13
CA ASN A 674 -3.55 12.59 -4.27
C ASN A 674 -4.62 12.85 -5.34
N ASP A 675 -5.80 13.31 -4.92
CA ASP A 675 -6.92 13.62 -5.81
C ASP A 675 -7.80 14.72 -5.24
N ILE A 676 -8.58 15.39 -6.12
CA ILE A 676 -9.61 16.38 -5.76
C ILE A 676 -10.83 16.21 -6.64
N LEU A 677 -12.01 16.26 -6.03
CA LEU A 677 -13.30 16.33 -6.73
C LEU A 677 -14.17 17.46 -6.15
N LYS A 678 -15.12 17.92 -6.97
CA LYS A 678 -16.16 18.88 -6.57
C LYS A 678 -17.54 18.31 -6.92
N ASP A 679 -18.46 18.30 -5.94
CA ASP A 679 -19.84 17.88 -6.19
C ASP A 679 -20.74 18.99 -6.73
N ASN A 680 -21.99 18.65 -7.03
CA ASN A 680 -22.99 19.59 -7.54
C ASN A 680 -23.46 20.62 -6.49
N TYR A 681 -23.14 20.41 -5.21
CA TYR A 681 -23.44 21.35 -4.12
C TYR A 681 -22.29 22.35 -3.88
N GLY A 682 -21.16 22.19 -4.55
CA GLY A 682 -19.97 23.01 -4.42
C GLY A 682 -18.99 22.50 -3.35
N ASN A 683 -19.25 21.37 -2.71
CA ASN A 683 -18.33 20.77 -1.77
C ASN A 683 -17.08 20.23 -2.49
N LEU A 684 -15.93 20.39 -1.85
CA LEU A 684 -14.67 19.85 -2.30
C LEU A 684 -14.29 18.60 -1.46
N PHE A 685 -13.80 17.56 -2.12
CA PHE A 685 -13.31 16.33 -1.49
C PHE A 685 -11.87 16.10 -1.92
N LEU A 686 -11.00 15.77 -0.96
CA LEU A 686 -9.60 15.46 -1.18
C LEU A 686 -9.32 14.00 -0.79
N GLY A 687 -8.73 13.25 -1.71
CA GLY A 687 -8.05 11.98 -1.41
C GLY A 687 -6.65 12.28 -0.89
N THR A 688 -6.34 11.85 0.33
CA THR A 688 -5.06 12.14 0.99
C THR A 688 -4.41 10.87 1.53
N ASP A 689 -3.18 10.99 2.04
CA ASP A 689 -2.50 9.85 2.67
C ASP A 689 -3.07 9.46 4.05
N ILE A 690 -4.02 10.23 4.57
CA ILE A 690 -4.70 9.92 5.85
C ILE A 690 -6.21 9.68 5.71
N GLY A 691 -6.70 9.46 4.51
CA GLY A 691 -8.12 9.29 4.20
C GLY A 691 -8.70 10.46 3.41
N VAL A 692 -10.02 10.65 3.50
CA VAL A 692 -10.74 11.72 2.80
C VAL A 692 -10.91 12.94 3.70
N LEU A 693 -10.60 14.11 3.16
CA LEU A 693 -10.90 15.41 3.76
C LEU A 693 -11.92 16.14 2.89
N ALA A 694 -12.77 16.94 3.49
CA ALA A 694 -13.81 17.67 2.77
C ALA A 694 -13.93 19.13 3.21
N SER A 695 -14.39 19.97 2.30
CA SER A 695 -14.68 21.39 2.55
C SER A 695 -16.03 21.77 1.95
N ALA A 696 -16.88 22.47 2.73
CA ALA A 696 -18.17 23.02 2.31
C ALA A 696 -18.08 24.52 1.95
N ASP A 697 -16.90 25.13 2.07
CA ASP A 697 -16.66 26.57 1.97
C ASP A 697 -15.50 26.91 1.01
N GLU A 698 -15.41 26.15 -0.08
CA GLU A 698 -14.43 26.33 -1.15
C GLU A 698 -12.96 26.29 -0.70
N GLY A 699 -12.65 25.51 0.35
CA GLY A 699 -11.30 25.29 0.87
C GLY A 699 -10.89 26.23 1.99
N GLU A 700 -11.80 27.07 2.52
CA GLU A 700 -11.50 27.90 3.70
C GLU A 700 -11.28 27.05 4.94
N ASN A 701 -12.04 25.95 5.09
CA ASN A 701 -11.87 24.97 6.15
C ASN A 701 -11.94 23.54 5.61
N TRP A 702 -11.00 22.70 6.05
CA TRP A 702 -10.93 21.29 5.72
C TRP A 702 -11.14 20.44 6.97
N GLU A 703 -12.00 19.42 6.87
CA GLU A 703 -12.33 18.53 7.95
C GLU A 703 -12.30 17.06 7.48
N PRO A 704 -11.93 16.11 8.37
CA PRO A 704 -12.05 14.69 8.07
C PRO A 704 -13.49 14.30 7.73
N LEU A 705 -13.67 13.44 6.72
CA LEU A 705 -14.97 12.97 6.27
C LEU A 705 -15.21 11.52 6.72
N GLY A 706 -16.20 11.33 7.61
CA GLY A 706 -16.60 10.03 8.13
C GLY A 706 -15.67 9.46 9.20
N VAL A 707 -16.16 8.53 10.01
CA VAL A 707 -15.49 8.06 11.24
C VAL A 707 -14.99 6.62 11.20
N ASN A 708 -15.39 5.81 10.22
CA ASN A 708 -15.06 4.39 10.15
C ASN A 708 -14.05 4.00 9.07
N MET A 709 -13.43 4.99 8.40
CA MET A 709 -12.29 4.76 7.53
C MET A 709 -11.00 5.00 8.31
N PRO A 710 -10.08 4.05 8.38
CA PRO A 710 -8.79 4.23 9.05
C PRO A 710 -7.94 5.30 8.35
N SER A 711 -6.80 5.66 8.95
CA SER A 711 -5.83 6.54 8.30
C SER A 711 -5.05 5.75 7.24
N VAL A 712 -5.65 5.60 6.07
CA VAL A 712 -5.14 4.88 4.91
C VAL A 712 -4.98 5.83 3.73
N VAL A 713 -4.00 5.55 2.87
CA VAL A 713 -3.81 6.32 1.63
C VAL A 713 -5.02 6.16 0.72
N VAL A 714 -5.60 7.28 0.31
CA VAL A 714 -6.63 7.37 -0.73
C VAL A 714 -5.97 7.88 -2.00
N ASN A 715 -5.87 7.04 -3.00
CA ASN A 715 -5.22 7.36 -4.27
C ASN A 715 -6.16 8.01 -5.28
N ASP A 716 -7.44 7.67 -5.23
CA ASP A 716 -8.40 8.11 -6.25
C ASP A 716 -9.80 8.26 -5.66
N LEU A 717 -10.53 9.23 -6.17
CA LEU A 717 -11.91 9.52 -5.85
C LEU A 717 -12.74 9.47 -7.13
N HIS A 718 -13.99 9.01 -7.03
CA HIS A 718 -14.91 9.01 -8.16
C HIS A 718 -16.34 9.33 -7.72
N ILE A 719 -16.97 10.34 -8.33
CA ILE A 719 -18.40 10.61 -8.13
C ILE A 719 -19.18 9.98 -9.30
N HIS A 720 -20.09 9.09 -8.98
CA HIS A 720 -21.06 8.59 -9.95
C HIS A 720 -22.25 9.53 -9.98
N GLU A 721 -22.34 10.38 -11.01
CA GLU A 721 -23.27 11.51 -11.08
C GLU A 721 -24.75 11.11 -10.96
N ASN A 722 -25.15 9.96 -11.57
CA ASN A 722 -26.55 9.54 -11.60
C ASN A 722 -27.08 9.05 -10.26
N SER A 723 -26.24 8.41 -9.46
CA SER A 723 -26.62 7.93 -8.11
C SER A 723 -26.14 8.81 -6.98
N GLU A 724 -25.33 9.84 -7.30
CA GLU A 724 -24.73 10.75 -6.32
C GLU A 724 -23.97 10.01 -5.20
N TYR A 725 -23.24 8.93 -5.57
CA TYR A 725 -22.28 8.26 -4.67
C TYR A 725 -20.87 8.75 -4.93
N LEU A 726 -20.17 9.09 -3.84
CA LEU A 726 -18.73 9.28 -3.81
C LEU A 726 -18.06 7.93 -3.49
N TYR A 727 -17.24 7.43 -4.41
CA TYR A 727 -16.41 6.24 -4.25
C TYR A 727 -14.98 6.63 -3.92
N VAL A 728 -14.33 5.79 -3.12
CA VAL A 728 -12.98 6.01 -2.60
C VAL A 728 -12.14 4.76 -2.82
N ALA A 729 -11.05 4.90 -3.55
CA ALA A 729 -10.06 3.86 -3.77
C ALA A 729 -8.92 3.98 -2.76
N THR A 730 -8.77 3.01 -1.86
CA THR A 730 -7.73 3.02 -0.85
C THR A 730 -6.57 2.10 -1.22
N TYR A 731 -5.40 2.40 -0.68
CA TYR A 731 -4.22 1.57 -0.86
C TYR A 731 -4.02 0.64 0.33
N GLY A 732 -4.74 -0.52 0.30
CA GLY A 732 -4.63 -1.57 1.32
C GLY A 732 -5.85 -1.81 2.19
N ARG A 733 -6.97 -1.11 1.93
CA ARG A 733 -8.26 -1.31 2.63
C ARG A 733 -9.43 -1.37 1.64
N SER A 734 -9.16 -1.88 0.43
CA SER A 734 -10.17 -2.02 -0.61
C SER A 734 -10.83 -0.67 -0.97
N SER A 735 -12.13 -0.61 -1.22
CA SER A 735 -12.84 0.62 -1.58
C SER A 735 -14.02 0.86 -0.66
N TYR A 736 -14.42 2.13 -0.59
CA TYR A 736 -15.60 2.59 0.16
C TYR A 736 -16.45 3.47 -0.73
N LYS A 737 -17.72 3.64 -0.36
CA LYS A 737 -18.64 4.59 -0.99
C LYS A 737 -19.46 5.35 0.04
N LEU A 738 -19.97 6.51 -0.37
CA LEU A 738 -20.76 7.39 0.47
C LEU A 738 -21.84 8.05 -0.38
N ASP A 739 -23.09 7.99 0.09
CA ASP A 739 -24.20 8.72 -0.51
C ASP A 739 -24.05 10.24 -0.22
N ILE A 740 -23.91 11.06 -1.27
CA ILE A 740 -23.75 12.50 -1.18
C ILE A 740 -24.98 13.26 -1.71
N SER A 741 -26.08 12.56 -2.02
CA SER A 741 -27.29 13.13 -2.63
C SER A 741 -27.99 14.23 -1.82
N ASN A 742 -27.69 14.36 -0.52
CA ASN A 742 -28.36 15.25 0.42
C ASN A 742 -27.48 16.39 0.94
N ASN A 743 -26.43 16.80 0.21
CA ASN A 743 -25.46 17.80 0.68
C ASN A 743 -24.97 17.52 2.12
N ILE A 744 -24.30 16.39 2.28
CA ILE A 744 -23.85 15.84 3.57
C ILE A 744 -22.97 16.78 4.42
N LEU A 745 -22.40 17.83 3.82
CA LEU A 745 -21.58 18.83 4.50
C LEU A 745 -22.39 20.05 4.99
N SER A 746 -23.72 20.06 4.81
CA SER A 746 -24.54 21.17 5.30
C SER A 746 -24.61 21.21 6.84
N THR A 747 -24.58 22.40 7.40
CA THR A 747 -24.44 22.65 8.85
C THR A 747 -25.64 22.28 9.72
N SER A 748 -26.69 21.62 9.19
CA SER A 748 -27.94 21.35 9.90
C SER A 748 -27.95 20.12 10.84
N PHE A 749 -26.83 19.36 10.91
CA PHE A 749 -26.77 18.05 11.61
C PHE A 749 -26.35 18.08 13.09
N THR A 750 -26.38 19.21 13.78
CA THR A 750 -25.76 19.34 15.11
C THR A 750 -26.66 19.00 16.30
N THR A 751 -27.96 18.83 16.15
CA THR A 751 -28.90 18.66 17.27
C THR A 751 -29.04 17.21 17.75
N LEU A 752 -29.09 16.23 16.86
CA LEU A 752 -29.32 14.83 17.20
C LEU A 752 -28.13 14.18 17.91
N ALA A 753 -26.91 14.58 17.57
CA ALA A 753 -25.70 13.99 18.13
C ALA A 753 -25.55 14.14 19.65
N SER A 754 -26.02 15.24 20.22
CA SER A 754 -26.05 15.48 21.67
C SER A 754 -27.24 14.82 22.38
N ALA A 755 -28.26 14.44 21.62
CA ALA A 755 -29.52 13.93 22.12
C ALA A 755 -29.55 12.41 22.37
N ILE A 756 -28.67 11.66 21.72
CA ILE A 756 -28.66 10.19 21.77
C ILE A 756 -27.46 9.66 22.55
N THR A 757 -27.74 8.77 23.53
CA THR A 757 -26.72 7.99 24.22
C THR A 757 -26.99 6.49 24.11
N LEU A 758 -25.89 5.72 24.01
CA LEU A 758 -25.93 4.25 23.97
C LEU A 758 -25.60 3.67 25.37
N TYR A 759 -26.41 2.74 25.86
CA TYR A 759 -26.10 2.02 27.10
C TYR A 759 -26.78 0.62 27.18
N PRO A 760 -26.10 -0.41 27.73
CA PRO A 760 -24.69 -0.39 28.06
C PRO A 760 -23.82 -0.31 26.79
N ASN A 761 -22.66 0.27 26.92
CA ASN A 761 -21.62 0.25 25.91
C ASN A 761 -20.27 0.20 26.64
N PRO A 762 -19.56 -0.97 26.63
CA PRO A 762 -19.81 -2.18 25.82
C PRO A 762 -21.14 -2.90 26.13
N ALA A 763 -21.72 -3.50 25.07
CA ALA A 763 -22.96 -4.25 25.09
C ALA A 763 -22.72 -5.75 24.87
N SER A 764 -23.65 -6.62 25.35
CA SER A 764 -23.58 -8.07 25.07
C SER A 764 -24.78 -8.52 24.23
N ASP A 765 -26.00 -8.54 24.85
CA ASP A 765 -27.20 -9.06 24.18
C ASP A 765 -28.05 -7.96 23.53
N TYR A 766 -27.91 -6.74 24.00
CA TYR A 766 -28.66 -5.58 23.51
C TYR A 766 -27.98 -4.26 23.88
N VAL A 767 -28.29 -3.22 23.14
CA VAL A 767 -28.00 -1.83 23.46
C VAL A 767 -29.29 -1.02 23.48
N ASN A 768 -29.43 -0.11 24.45
CA ASN A 768 -30.52 0.85 24.48
C ASN A 768 -30.05 2.18 23.93
N LEU A 769 -30.93 2.82 23.15
CA LEU A 769 -30.77 4.22 22.75
C LEU A 769 -31.66 5.08 23.68
N SER A 770 -31.06 6.04 24.36
CA SER A 770 -31.87 7.08 25.01
C SER A 770 -32.10 8.23 24.03
N PHE A 771 -33.31 8.72 23.93
CA PHE A 771 -33.73 9.84 23.12
C PHE A 771 -34.11 11.02 24.01
N ILE A 772 -33.83 12.24 23.58
CA ILE A 772 -34.19 13.45 24.34
C ILE A 772 -35.58 13.95 23.92
N GLU A 773 -36.00 13.71 22.66
CA GLU A 773 -37.32 14.13 22.18
C GLU A 773 -38.29 12.95 22.07
N ALA A 774 -39.47 13.12 22.64
CA ALA A 774 -40.51 12.11 22.64
C ALA A 774 -41.46 12.32 21.45
N GLY A 775 -41.68 11.24 20.67
CA GLY A 775 -42.73 11.22 19.62
C GLY A 775 -42.23 11.08 18.19
N GLU A 776 -40.94 11.00 17.97
CA GLU A 776 -40.36 10.70 16.63
C GLU A 776 -40.06 9.23 16.43
N ASP A 777 -40.12 8.75 15.20
CA ASP A 777 -39.68 7.44 14.76
C ASP A 777 -38.31 7.54 14.13
N TYR A 778 -37.41 6.66 14.51
CA TYR A 778 -36.03 6.65 13.99
C TYR A 778 -35.76 5.40 13.16
N LYS A 779 -34.96 5.57 12.11
CA LYS A 779 -34.29 4.46 11.41
C LYS A 779 -32.92 4.23 12.03
N ILE A 780 -32.55 2.98 12.27
CA ILE A 780 -31.28 2.59 12.87
C ILE A 780 -30.58 1.61 11.95
N GLU A 781 -29.32 1.87 11.68
CA GLU A 781 -28.44 0.97 10.96
C GLU A 781 -27.18 0.73 11.78
N ILE A 782 -26.71 -0.52 11.82
CA ILE A 782 -25.44 -0.88 12.48
C ILE A 782 -24.50 -1.39 11.41
N TYR A 783 -23.30 -0.86 11.43
CA TYR A 783 -22.20 -1.23 10.55
C TYR A 783 -21.05 -1.81 11.36
N ASP A 784 -20.37 -2.82 10.84
CA ASP A 784 -19.12 -3.32 11.41
C ASP A 784 -17.96 -2.33 11.17
N ALA A 785 -16.80 -2.65 11.72
CA ALA A 785 -15.61 -1.80 11.57
C ALA A 785 -15.11 -1.68 10.12
N LEU A 786 -15.57 -2.54 9.21
CA LEU A 786 -15.26 -2.50 7.79
C LEU A 786 -16.29 -1.71 6.96
N GLY A 787 -17.35 -1.19 7.60
CA GLY A 787 -18.43 -0.47 6.91
C GLY A 787 -19.49 -1.38 6.29
N LYS A 788 -19.50 -2.69 6.58
CA LYS A 788 -20.56 -3.60 6.16
C LYS A 788 -21.76 -3.45 7.06
N LYS A 789 -22.95 -3.22 6.49
CA LYS A 789 -24.20 -3.15 7.26
C LYS A 789 -24.56 -4.53 7.81
N VAL A 790 -24.65 -4.64 9.14
CA VAL A 790 -24.95 -5.90 9.86
C VAL A 790 -26.36 -5.93 10.45
N LEU A 791 -26.99 -4.78 10.67
CA LEU A 791 -28.37 -4.68 11.16
C LEU A 791 -29.04 -3.41 10.63
N GLU A 792 -30.32 -3.54 10.27
CA GLU A 792 -31.19 -2.41 9.97
C GLU A 792 -32.51 -2.56 10.73
N LYS A 793 -32.99 -1.47 11.33
CA LYS A 793 -34.26 -1.43 12.05
C LYS A 793 -34.96 -0.11 11.79
N ASN A 794 -36.16 -0.20 11.24
CA ASN A 794 -37.00 0.95 10.93
C ASN A 794 -38.02 1.18 12.04
N ASN A 795 -38.53 2.41 12.16
CA ASN A 795 -39.61 2.81 13.08
C ASN A 795 -39.30 2.50 14.54
N VAL A 796 -38.10 2.81 15.01
CA VAL A 796 -37.73 2.74 16.42
C VAL A 796 -38.28 3.98 17.09
N SER A 797 -39.41 3.84 17.80
CA SER A 797 -40.07 4.97 18.47
C SER A 797 -39.38 5.35 19.76
N SER A 798 -39.18 6.63 20.01
CA SER A 798 -38.72 7.16 21.29
C SER A 798 -39.68 6.85 22.47
N SER A 799 -40.92 6.46 22.17
CA SER A 799 -41.89 5.98 23.17
C SER A 799 -41.71 4.52 23.56
N SER A 800 -40.91 3.73 22.81
CA SER A 800 -40.45 2.37 23.15
C SER A 800 -39.18 2.45 24.02
N ASP A 801 -38.76 1.32 24.60
CA ASP A 801 -37.56 1.27 25.44
C ASP A 801 -36.25 1.48 24.65
N GLY A 802 -36.32 1.83 23.34
CA GLY A 802 -35.18 2.10 22.46
C GLY A 802 -34.19 0.92 22.33
N ARG A 803 -34.65 -0.29 22.70
CA ARG A 803 -33.80 -1.47 22.76
C ARG A 803 -33.54 -2.10 21.39
N ILE A 804 -32.28 -2.32 21.09
CA ILE A 804 -31.82 -3.05 19.92
C ILE A 804 -31.12 -4.32 20.40
N TYR A 805 -31.65 -5.47 19.97
CA TYR A 805 -31.03 -6.76 20.25
C TYR A 805 -29.92 -7.01 19.25
N LEU A 806 -28.77 -7.49 19.75
CA LEU A 806 -27.55 -7.74 19.01
C LEU A 806 -27.37 -9.22 18.61
N ASN A 807 -28.50 -9.96 18.56
CA ASN A 807 -28.49 -11.39 18.24
C ASN A 807 -27.85 -11.66 16.87
N GLY A 808 -26.78 -12.46 16.86
CA GLY A 808 -26.04 -12.79 15.64
C GLY A 808 -24.97 -11.75 15.25
N ILE A 809 -24.73 -10.74 16.09
CA ILE A 809 -23.61 -9.82 15.96
C ILE A 809 -22.48 -10.33 16.85
N SER A 810 -21.31 -10.54 16.26
CA SER A 810 -20.11 -11.05 16.96
C SER A 810 -19.50 -9.98 17.86
N ALA A 811 -18.63 -10.39 18.79
CA ALA A 811 -17.86 -9.44 19.59
C ALA A 811 -16.98 -8.56 18.66
N GLY A 812 -16.99 -7.25 18.88
CA GLY A 812 -16.26 -6.33 18.01
C GLY A 812 -16.67 -4.87 18.18
N ILE A 813 -16.08 -4.03 17.33
CA ILE A 813 -16.41 -2.60 17.22
C ILE A 813 -17.41 -2.40 16.09
N TYR A 814 -18.47 -1.65 16.38
CA TYR A 814 -19.54 -1.32 15.45
C TYR A 814 -19.84 0.16 15.50
N TYR A 815 -20.50 0.66 14.44
CA TYR A 815 -21.01 2.01 14.38
C TYR A 815 -22.54 1.95 14.20
N ILE A 816 -23.27 2.66 15.05
CA ILE A 816 -24.71 2.81 14.94
C ILE A 816 -25.04 4.17 14.34
N ASN A 817 -25.68 4.14 13.18
CA ASN A 817 -26.33 5.30 12.59
C ASN A 817 -27.79 5.37 13.06
N VAL A 818 -28.21 6.55 13.48
CA VAL A 818 -29.58 6.84 13.86
C VAL A 818 -30.07 8.01 13.01
N TYR A 819 -31.15 7.78 12.29
CA TYR A 819 -31.76 8.77 11.38
C TYR A 819 -33.12 9.18 11.92
N SER A 820 -33.40 10.48 11.94
CA SER A 820 -34.73 11.05 12.02
C SER A 820 -35.18 11.53 10.64
N ASP A 821 -36.36 12.14 10.53
CA ASP A 821 -36.83 12.74 9.27
C ASP A 821 -35.97 13.94 8.81
N THR A 822 -35.23 14.56 9.72
CA THR A 822 -34.53 15.82 9.49
C THR A 822 -33.05 15.79 9.89
N ASP A 823 -32.58 14.74 10.59
CA ASP A 823 -31.24 14.72 11.18
C ASP A 823 -30.69 13.27 11.31
N GLN A 824 -29.38 13.12 11.39
CA GLN A 824 -28.73 11.84 11.64
C GLN A 824 -27.59 11.96 12.63
N THR A 825 -27.25 10.87 13.30
CA THR A 825 -26.05 10.79 14.16
C THR A 825 -25.44 9.41 14.17
N THR A 826 -24.13 9.35 14.35
CA THR A 826 -23.37 8.12 14.48
C THR A 826 -22.78 7.97 15.88
N LYS A 827 -22.82 6.76 16.43
CA LYS A 827 -22.20 6.43 17.71
C LYS A 827 -21.40 5.13 17.61
N LYS A 828 -20.25 5.09 18.28
CA LYS A 828 -19.46 3.86 18.40
C LYS A 828 -20.12 2.91 19.41
N LEU A 829 -20.30 1.64 19.02
CA LEU A 829 -20.80 0.55 19.85
C LEU A 829 -19.70 -0.52 19.96
N VAL A 830 -19.43 -0.96 21.18
CA VAL A 830 -18.57 -2.12 21.44
C VAL A 830 -19.46 -3.28 21.85
N VAL A 831 -19.34 -4.43 21.19
CA VAL A 831 -20.07 -5.67 21.51
C VAL A 831 -19.07 -6.66 22.09
N ASN A 832 -19.41 -7.23 23.29
CA ASN A 832 -18.57 -8.20 23.99
C ASN A 832 -19.00 -9.63 23.68
#